data_f104c7041ad9477fe4a6ce410ed11d45
#
_entry.id   f104c7041ad9477fe4a6ce410ed11d45
#
_cell.length_a   1.000
_cell.length_b   1.000
_cell.length_c   1.000
_cell.angle_alpha   90.00
_cell.angle_beta   90.00
_cell.angle_gamma   90.00
#
_symmetry.space_group_name_H-M   'P 1'
#
loop_
_entity.id
_entity.type
_entity.pdbx_description
1 polymer ?
#
loop_
_entity_poly.entity_id
_entity_poly.type
_entity_poly.pdbx_seq_one_letter_code
_entity_poly.pdbx_strand_id
1 'polypeptide(L)'
;LAAAVGCSDQPEPGGSSGGGATGGSGGSSTGSGGGGASGGKAGASGATSGGGAGVGGATGGQAGSGGSTGGSGGTSGAGGASGGTAGAGGTRADAGPGIDASIVDAPPPPCSGDRCLCMPGERRECYSGPAPTKGVGLCVAGTQTCDPTGMLWSACVGEVVPRTEDCASAQDEDCDGRSDCFIVDLRADVNRNGTIDLTDPTEDTGEDGWDATHGAIFLPNIDDDANTCSKTAVDTEIAKCNDAADEVTNGNDDLLDLARLKTVPAPSLPADASGTLTLDAKSVALVRIFKKTTTTAFTVFRPTDVLTAAELREGIEFGVEGKDVQRDATWNGYADVTLTVRQAGDAGSSTSDTVRLRQAPLIFRHHLSPVKTLYAINTAGTGYTPFANSLTAALTAAGGTVPLTKLDLAGDQWAQDMMEPAYVAMPGASAAQVIRVNVRSANYGGSKGPGLRPSGRVVFTTLRGKDIGGVQQYDVNHANNMDTLNSTGNFETIPPYTNGAENYPLGRVLRGRTATWYPDKTMDALIDAQGQQTSLAIDTSWLLVGHVDETVSFMKSTTPHGFIMLVTDPAGAVKMLQDQSTAGNGSTAMFSGTSGATTISSVLANTAIMTHNQDAAADIQAQVDVIKAATGLTDAEIVKVPIMHRLTSSKSVAYIPGTVNGIAMSDKIFFAPDPHGPVIGGKDIFKTAFEASMTTWGITVYWVEDWDLFHALDGEIHCATNADRVVGAGETWWTSGK
;
A
#
# COMPACT_ATOMS: atom_id res chain seq x y z
N LEU A 1 -34.15 -23.09 -2.53
CA LEU A 1 -33.55 -23.21 -1.18
C LEU A 1 -32.04 -23.29 -1.36
N ALA A 2 -31.45 -22.16 -1.61
CA ALA A 2 -29.99 -21.99 -1.53
C ALA A 2 -29.62 -22.00 -0.03
N ALA A 3 -28.73 -22.91 0.37
CA ALA A 3 -28.18 -22.89 1.71
C ALA A 3 -27.46 -21.56 1.90
N ALA A 4 -27.94 -20.76 2.82
CA ALA A 4 -27.27 -19.56 3.26
C ALA A 4 -25.97 -20.00 3.94
N VAL A 5 -24.85 -19.67 3.33
CA VAL A 5 -23.55 -19.67 4.00
C VAL A 5 -23.39 -18.24 4.45
N GLY A 6 -23.84 -17.97 5.65
CA GLY A 6 -23.51 -16.76 6.37
C GLY A 6 -22.00 -16.69 6.60
N CYS A 7 -21.54 -15.62 7.19
CA CYS A 7 -20.16 -15.49 7.70
C CYS A 7 -19.66 -16.69 8.54
N SER A 8 -20.36 -17.83 8.60
CA SER A 8 -20.21 -18.95 9.52
C SER A 8 -19.77 -20.26 8.88
N ASP A 9 -18.90 -20.28 7.87
CA ASP A 9 -18.31 -21.53 7.39
C ASP A 9 -17.25 -22.06 8.37
N GLN A 10 -17.69 -22.77 9.41
CA GLN A 10 -16.84 -23.63 10.25
C GLN A 10 -17.14 -25.09 9.90
N PRO A 11 -16.16 -25.92 9.60
CA PRO A 11 -16.35 -27.36 9.49
C PRO A 11 -16.64 -27.98 10.86
N GLU A 12 -17.72 -28.72 10.96
CA GLU A 12 -18.05 -29.52 12.14
C GLU A 12 -16.93 -30.53 12.46
N PRO A 13 -16.54 -30.73 13.73
CA PRO A 13 -15.70 -31.82 14.10
C PRO A 13 -16.51 -33.14 14.06
N GLY A 14 -16.07 -34.09 13.23
CA GLY A 14 -16.67 -35.40 13.09
C GLY A 14 -16.78 -36.16 14.41
N GLY A 15 -18.01 -36.41 14.83
CA GLY A 15 -18.39 -37.29 15.89
C GLY A 15 -19.01 -38.58 15.31
N SER A 16 -18.29 -39.68 15.41
CA SER A 16 -18.76 -41.01 15.11
C SER A 16 -19.69 -41.55 16.20
N SER A 17 -20.88 -42.03 15.83
CA SER A 17 -21.51 -43.22 16.38
C SER A 17 -22.90 -43.45 15.74
N GLY A 18 -23.06 -44.45 15.00
CA GLY A 18 -23.59 -45.76 15.20
C GLY A 18 -25.12 -45.90 15.26
N GLY A 19 -25.72 -46.57 14.27
CA GLY A 19 -26.69 -47.56 14.50
C GLY A 19 -28.16 -47.23 14.15
N GLY A 20 -28.74 -48.01 13.22
CA GLY A 20 -30.15 -48.38 13.30
C GLY A 20 -30.96 -48.30 12.02
N ALA A 21 -31.13 -49.45 11.41
CA ALA A 21 -31.87 -49.76 10.19
C ALA A 21 -33.38 -49.60 10.30
N THR A 22 -34.01 -49.55 9.16
CA THR A 22 -35.25 -50.12 8.56
C THR A 22 -35.99 -49.01 7.81
N GLY A 23 -36.40 -49.12 6.59
CA GLY A 23 -36.85 -50.14 5.70
C GLY A 23 -37.95 -49.58 4.83
N GLY A 24 -37.95 -49.89 3.55
CA GLY A 24 -39.19 -50.02 2.77
C GLY A 24 -39.40 -49.08 1.61
N SER A 25 -39.11 -49.59 0.43
CA SER A 25 -39.99 -49.72 -0.78
C SER A 25 -40.51 -48.43 -1.40
N GLY A 26 -40.49 -48.17 -2.66
CA GLY A 26 -40.35 -48.94 -3.90
C GLY A 26 -40.98 -48.12 -5.04
N GLY A 27 -40.68 -48.41 -6.31
CA GLY A 27 -41.34 -47.98 -7.50
C GLY A 27 -40.52 -47.14 -8.46
N SER A 28 -39.89 -47.72 -9.32
CA SER A 28 -39.83 -48.17 -10.72
C SER A 28 -40.64 -47.34 -11.72
N SER A 29 -39.97 -46.88 -12.76
CA SER A 29 -40.19 -47.14 -14.20
C SER A 29 -39.41 -46.13 -15.05
N THR A 30 -38.49 -46.60 -15.85
CA THR A 30 -38.54 -46.89 -17.29
C THR A 30 -38.60 -45.63 -18.13
N GLY A 31 -37.79 -45.35 -19.12
CA GLY A 31 -37.04 -46.11 -20.00
C GLY A 31 -36.28 -45.23 -21.00
N SER A 32 -35.29 -45.79 -21.58
CA SER A 32 -34.89 -45.92 -22.97
C SER A 32 -34.59 -44.63 -23.74
N GLY A 33 -33.55 -44.51 -24.51
CA GLY A 33 -32.59 -45.38 -25.13
C GLY A 33 -31.77 -44.65 -26.15
N GLY A 34 -30.68 -45.23 -26.51
CA GLY A 34 -29.96 -45.19 -27.78
C GLY A 34 -28.96 -44.07 -27.98
N GLY A 35 -27.75 -44.23 -28.37
CA GLY A 35 -26.99 -45.27 -29.00
C GLY A 35 -25.92 -44.65 -29.85
N GLY A 36 -24.75 -45.33 -29.95
CA GLY A 36 -23.75 -45.14 -31.00
C GLY A 36 -22.47 -44.43 -30.50
N ALA A 37 -21.42 -45.05 -30.19
CA ALA A 37 -20.43 -45.96 -30.76
C ALA A 37 -19.47 -45.36 -31.76
N SER A 38 -18.21 -45.52 -31.46
CA SER A 38 -16.96 -45.77 -32.15
C SER A 38 -15.93 -44.69 -31.91
N GLY A 39 -14.69 -44.97 -31.52
CA GLY A 39 -13.85 -46.11 -31.66
C GLY A 39 -12.45 -45.65 -32.04
N GLY A 40 -11.41 -46.22 -31.48
CA GLY A 40 -10.06 -46.21 -32.04
C GLY A 40 -8.99 -45.59 -31.12
N LYS A 41 -8.32 -46.37 -30.27
CA LYS A 41 -7.03 -47.06 -30.41
C LYS A 41 -5.87 -46.11 -30.71
N ALA A 42 -4.90 -45.94 -29.84
CA ALA A 42 -3.82 -46.78 -29.28
C ALA A 42 -2.45 -46.28 -29.76
N GLY A 43 -1.50 -46.24 -28.89
CA GLY A 43 -0.08 -46.05 -29.22
C GLY A 43 0.74 -45.84 -27.97
N ALA A 44 1.24 -46.98 -27.47
CA ALA A 44 2.16 -47.08 -26.33
C ALA A 44 3.62 -47.02 -26.84
N SER A 45 4.52 -46.75 -25.95
CA SER A 45 5.92 -47.20 -25.77
C SER A 45 6.73 -46.05 -25.21
N GLY A 46 7.52 -46.14 -24.17
CA GLY A 46 8.24 -47.24 -23.61
C GLY A 46 9.49 -46.65 -23.00
N ALA A 47 9.74 -46.93 -21.72
CA ALA A 47 10.97 -47.33 -21.06
C ALA A 47 12.29 -46.67 -21.45
N THR A 48 13.21 -46.33 -20.63
CA THR A 48 13.92 -47.03 -19.56
C THR A 48 14.93 -46.14 -18.85
N SER A 49 15.00 -46.21 -17.54
CA SER A 49 16.10 -46.71 -16.69
C SER A 49 17.34 -45.82 -16.46
N GLY A 50 17.70 -45.76 -15.19
CA GLY A 50 19.00 -45.88 -14.58
C GLY A 50 19.39 -44.63 -13.81
N GLY A 51 19.57 -44.56 -12.53
CA GLY A 51 20.23 -45.47 -11.65
C GLY A 51 21.49 -44.76 -11.14
N GLY A 52 21.63 -44.60 -9.83
CA GLY A 52 22.92 -44.24 -9.24
C GLY A 52 22.84 -43.53 -7.91
N ALA A 53 22.98 -44.31 -6.88
CA ALA A 53 23.13 -43.93 -5.48
C ALA A 53 24.50 -43.35 -5.18
N GLY A 54 24.60 -42.55 -4.13
CA GLY A 54 25.87 -42.15 -3.52
C GLY A 54 25.66 -41.57 -2.14
N VAL A 55 26.00 -42.39 -1.18
CA VAL A 55 25.91 -42.29 0.28
C VAL A 55 27.11 -41.49 0.86
N GLY A 56 26.89 -40.88 2.03
CA GLY A 56 27.90 -40.54 3.02
C GLY A 56 28.11 -39.07 3.23
N GLY A 57 28.20 -38.53 4.41
CA GLY A 57 28.39 -39.03 5.72
C GLY A 57 28.51 -37.82 6.67
N ALA A 58 28.11 -38.04 7.89
CA ALA A 58 28.03 -37.14 9.04
C ALA A 58 29.40 -36.71 9.62
N THR A 59 29.36 -35.68 10.43
CA THR A 59 29.97 -35.39 11.74
C THR A 59 30.20 -33.87 11.79
N GLY A 60 29.76 -33.10 12.75
CA GLY A 60 29.84 -33.24 14.18
C GLY A 60 30.86 -32.23 14.71
N GLY A 61 30.45 -31.27 15.55
CA GLY A 61 31.40 -30.43 16.24
C GLY A 61 30.77 -29.22 16.92
N GLN A 62 30.63 -29.39 18.19
CA GLN A 62 30.07 -28.52 19.22
C GLN A 62 30.98 -27.39 19.67
N ALA A 63 30.31 -26.29 20.12
CA ALA A 63 30.52 -25.48 21.32
C ALA A 63 31.75 -24.54 21.46
N GLY A 64 31.47 -23.35 21.88
CA GLY A 64 32.43 -22.43 22.52
C GLY A 64 31.81 -21.11 22.91
N SER A 65 31.36 -21.05 24.14
CA SER A 65 30.80 -19.92 24.91
C SER A 65 31.86 -18.89 25.35
N GLY A 66 31.38 -17.70 25.67
CA GLY A 66 32.04 -16.69 26.55
C GLY A 66 32.07 -15.35 25.87
N GLY A 67 31.51 -14.29 26.38
CA GLY A 67 31.32 -13.79 27.71
C GLY A 67 31.84 -12.39 27.80
N SER A 68 30.89 -11.46 27.93
CA SER A 68 30.78 -10.33 28.87
C SER A 68 31.62 -9.07 28.76
N THR A 69 30.86 -8.00 28.93
CA THR A 69 31.08 -6.72 29.62
C THR A 69 31.91 -5.67 28.89
N GLY A 70 31.51 -4.44 28.74
CA GLY A 70 30.75 -3.51 29.49
C GLY A 70 31.31 -2.11 29.31
N GLY A 71 30.49 -1.09 29.36
CA GLY A 71 30.88 0.25 29.81
C GLY A 71 30.86 1.36 28.73
N SER A 72 29.78 2.05 28.55
CA SER A 72 29.33 3.34 29.09
C SER A 72 30.12 4.60 28.78
N GLY A 73 29.44 5.59 28.27
CA GLY A 73 29.59 7.03 28.50
C GLY A 73 30.38 7.76 27.42
N GLY A 74 29.93 8.81 26.85
CA GLY A 74 29.08 9.88 27.16
C GLY A 74 29.47 11.13 26.35
N THR A 75 28.46 11.79 25.86
CA THR A 75 28.25 13.25 25.72
C THR A 75 29.17 14.15 24.89
N SER A 76 28.52 14.70 23.87
CA SER A 76 28.32 16.13 23.55
C SER A 76 29.48 17.06 23.30
N GLY A 77 29.38 17.84 22.20
CA GLY A 77 29.90 19.20 22.17
C GLY A 77 30.08 19.78 20.78
N ALA A 78 29.23 20.68 20.43
CA ALA A 78 29.19 21.50 19.24
C ALA A 78 30.33 22.54 19.19
N GLY A 79 30.62 23.00 17.94
CA GLY A 79 30.87 24.41 17.77
C GLY A 79 32.17 24.83 17.12
N GLY A 80 32.10 25.46 15.97
CA GLY A 80 32.70 26.73 15.78
C GLY A 80 33.88 26.84 14.82
N ALA A 81 33.68 27.64 13.88
CA ALA A 81 34.46 28.13 12.76
C ALA A 81 35.72 28.95 13.09
N SER A 82 36.49 29.13 12.04
CA SER A 82 37.29 30.27 11.62
C SER A 82 38.80 30.36 11.95
N GLY A 83 39.56 30.40 10.91
CA GLY A 83 40.43 31.50 10.54
C GLY A 83 41.84 31.65 11.15
N GLY A 84 42.83 31.66 10.28
CA GLY A 84 43.85 32.66 10.44
C GLY A 84 45.28 32.25 10.72
N THR A 85 46.10 32.34 9.66
CA THR A 85 47.44 32.94 9.58
C THR A 85 48.56 32.51 10.54
N ALA A 86 49.66 32.08 9.89
CA ALA A 86 51.05 32.35 10.05
C ALA A 86 51.68 32.66 11.43
N GLY A 87 52.78 32.00 11.70
CA GLY A 87 53.71 32.53 12.69
C GLY A 87 54.78 31.52 13.14
N ALA A 88 55.97 31.83 12.81
CA ALA A 88 57.23 31.18 13.10
C ALA A 88 57.53 31.04 14.60
N GLY A 89 58.36 30.07 14.92
CA GLY A 89 59.30 30.30 16.01
C GLY A 89 59.43 29.27 17.09
N GLY A 90 60.48 28.52 17.12
CA GLY A 90 61.39 28.56 18.28
C GLY A 90 61.40 27.36 19.22
N THR A 91 62.41 26.52 19.03
CA THR A 91 63.45 26.10 19.97
C THR A 91 63.14 25.27 21.22
N ARG A 92 63.72 24.15 21.40
CA ARG A 92 64.91 23.71 22.19
C ARG A 92 64.75 22.24 22.56
N ALA A 93 65.66 21.42 22.20
CA ALA A 93 66.93 20.99 22.72
C ALA A 93 66.78 19.95 23.83
N ASP A 94 67.34 18.77 23.58
CA ASP A 94 68.28 18.20 24.52
C ASP A 94 69.29 17.24 23.82
N ALA A 95 70.46 17.17 24.39
CA ALA A 95 71.74 16.97 23.80
C ALA A 95 72.31 15.53 23.85
N GLY A 96 73.07 15.21 22.88
CA GLY A 96 74.34 14.65 22.92
C GLY A 96 74.51 13.18 22.50
N PRO A 97 75.75 12.74 22.14
CA PRO A 97 77.00 13.47 21.91
C PRO A 97 77.53 13.36 20.47
N GLY A 98 78.39 14.23 20.16
CA GLY A 98 78.97 14.52 18.88
C GLY A 98 79.76 13.40 18.22
N ILE A 99 79.74 13.45 16.90
CA ILE A 99 80.76 13.01 16.02
C ILE A 99 80.97 14.11 14.98
N ASP A 100 82.22 14.31 14.77
CA ASP A 100 83.00 15.25 14.00
C ASP A 100 82.35 15.73 12.69
N ALA A 101 82.39 17.03 12.49
CA ALA A 101 82.09 17.70 11.24
C ALA A 101 83.27 17.64 10.30
N SER A 102 83.00 17.15 9.12
CA SER A 102 83.56 17.60 7.85
C SER A 102 83.67 16.48 6.84
N ILE A 103 82.58 16.15 6.19
CA ILE A 103 82.63 15.76 4.78
C ILE A 103 81.51 16.53 4.10
N VAL A 104 81.88 17.56 3.40
CA VAL A 104 81.01 18.14 2.37
C VAL A 104 80.99 17.09 1.28
N ASP A 105 79.84 16.31 1.20
CA ASP A 105 79.68 15.46 0.07
C ASP A 105 79.55 16.33 -1.18
N ALA A 106 80.64 16.27 -1.94
CA ALA A 106 80.57 16.79 -3.31
C ALA A 106 79.47 16.06 -4.05
N PRO A 107 78.69 16.74 -4.86
CA PRO A 107 77.66 16.06 -5.69
C PRO A 107 78.38 14.94 -6.45
N PRO A 108 77.73 13.75 -6.53
CA PRO A 108 78.32 12.65 -7.28
C PRO A 108 78.76 13.15 -8.68
N PRO A 109 79.89 12.70 -9.22
CA PRO A 109 80.32 13.17 -10.52
C PRO A 109 79.19 12.83 -11.56
N PRO A 110 78.91 13.72 -12.52
CA PRO A 110 77.96 13.47 -13.57
C PRO A 110 78.34 12.14 -14.27
N CYS A 111 77.32 11.35 -14.53
CA CYS A 111 77.50 10.08 -15.26
C CYS A 111 78.21 10.33 -16.57
N SER A 112 79.18 9.48 -16.94
CA SER A 112 79.92 9.56 -18.21
C SER A 112 79.72 8.23 -18.98
N GLY A 113 79.39 8.34 -20.26
CA GLY A 113 79.24 7.20 -21.14
C GLY A 113 77.80 6.58 -21.14
N ASP A 114 77.70 5.38 -21.70
CA ASP A 114 76.42 4.67 -21.97
C ASP A 114 75.54 4.32 -20.74
N ARG A 115 75.87 4.85 -19.59
CA ARG A 115 75.15 4.64 -18.32
C ARG A 115 74.19 5.78 -17.93
N CYS A 116 74.24 6.90 -18.67
CA CYS A 116 73.36 8.04 -18.39
C CYS A 116 71.99 7.86 -19.08
N LEU A 117 70.96 8.06 -18.33
CA LEU A 117 69.54 8.11 -18.90
C LEU A 117 69.30 9.44 -19.60
N CYS A 118 70.07 10.51 -19.23
CA CYS A 118 69.95 11.83 -19.82
C CYS A 118 71.27 12.63 -19.50
N MET A 119 71.50 13.75 -20.18
CA MET A 119 72.61 14.66 -19.84
C MET A 119 72.20 15.63 -18.72
N PRO A 120 73.02 15.81 -17.68
CA PRO A 120 72.74 16.75 -16.61
C PRO A 120 72.35 18.13 -17.14
N GLY A 121 71.11 18.61 -16.75
CA GLY A 121 70.54 19.87 -17.24
C GLY A 121 69.91 19.82 -18.61
N GLU A 122 69.93 18.70 -19.27
CA GLU A 122 69.13 18.46 -20.51
C GLU A 122 67.62 18.66 -20.26
N ARG A 123 66.93 19.30 -21.19
CA ARG A 123 65.56 19.52 -21.14
C ARG A 123 64.84 18.79 -22.26
N ARG A 124 63.72 18.17 -21.97
CA ARG A 124 62.85 17.57 -22.98
C ARG A 124 61.39 17.91 -22.70
N GLU A 125 60.63 17.92 -23.72
CA GLU A 125 59.19 18.01 -23.64
C GLU A 125 58.60 16.73 -23.00
N CYS A 126 57.61 16.88 -22.15
CA CYS A 126 56.91 15.78 -21.51
C CYS A 126 55.41 16.08 -21.48
N TYR A 127 54.61 15.01 -21.44
CA TYR A 127 53.19 15.10 -21.30
C TYR A 127 52.68 13.77 -20.70
N SER A 128 51.99 13.82 -19.58
CA SER A 128 51.46 12.62 -18.90
C SER A 128 50.05 12.29 -19.26
N GLY A 129 49.34 13.19 -19.95
CA GLY A 129 47.99 12.96 -20.48
C GLY A 129 47.97 12.05 -21.73
N PRO A 130 46.77 11.69 -22.22
CA PRO A 130 46.62 10.96 -23.47
C PRO A 130 47.24 11.71 -24.66
N ALA A 131 48.00 11.02 -25.49
CA ALA A 131 48.75 11.66 -26.57
C ALA A 131 47.88 12.48 -27.55
N PRO A 132 46.62 12.11 -27.89
CA PRO A 132 45.77 12.90 -28.76
C PRO A 132 45.39 14.27 -28.19
N THR A 133 45.37 14.43 -26.88
CA THR A 133 44.92 15.66 -26.20
C THR A 133 46.00 16.72 -26.09
N LYS A 134 47.28 16.38 -26.42
CA LYS A 134 48.39 17.30 -26.36
C LYS A 134 48.30 18.42 -27.37
N GLY A 135 48.21 19.65 -26.87
CA GLY A 135 48.13 20.84 -27.72
C GLY A 135 46.71 21.15 -28.21
N VAL A 136 45.70 20.46 -27.60
CA VAL A 136 44.30 20.72 -27.82
C VAL A 136 43.73 21.45 -26.59
N GLY A 137 42.83 22.42 -26.79
CA GLY A 137 42.25 23.20 -25.71
C GLY A 137 43.25 23.79 -24.74
N LEU A 138 43.04 23.55 -23.45
CA LEU A 138 43.96 23.97 -22.39
C LEU A 138 45.18 23.06 -22.22
N CYS A 139 45.21 21.90 -22.87
CA CYS A 139 46.26 20.91 -22.66
C CYS A 139 47.58 21.30 -23.35
N VAL A 140 48.59 21.45 -22.57
CA VAL A 140 49.92 21.79 -23.06
C VAL A 140 50.97 20.88 -22.47
N ALA A 141 52.00 20.61 -23.29
CA ALA A 141 53.16 19.88 -22.82
C ALA A 141 53.97 20.71 -21.81
N GLY A 142 54.51 20.02 -20.83
CA GLY A 142 55.49 20.56 -19.86
C GLY A 142 56.90 20.27 -20.28
N THR A 143 57.82 20.56 -19.38
CA THR A 143 59.27 20.30 -19.56
C THR A 143 59.78 19.47 -18.38
N GLN A 144 60.52 18.41 -18.69
CA GLN A 144 61.35 17.67 -17.75
C GLN A 144 62.79 18.12 -17.87
N THR A 145 63.50 18.19 -16.76
CA THR A 145 64.91 18.49 -16.72
C THR A 145 65.66 17.31 -16.12
N CYS A 146 66.71 16.92 -16.76
CA CYS A 146 67.62 15.89 -16.26
C CYS A 146 68.33 16.35 -14.97
N ASP A 147 68.35 15.52 -13.96
CA ASP A 147 68.96 15.80 -12.68
C ASP A 147 70.53 15.92 -12.81
N PRO A 148 71.19 16.52 -11.84
CA PRO A 148 72.63 16.68 -11.90
C PRO A 148 73.45 15.37 -11.98
N THR A 149 72.81 14.25 -11.65
CA THR A 149 73.44 12.93 -11.71
C THR A 149 73.27 12.25 -13.07
N GLY A 150 72.39 12.72 -13.95
CA GLY A 150 72.16 12.12 -15.24
C GLY A 150 71.31 10.83 -15.18
N MET A 151 70.74 10.53 -14.03
CA MET A 151 70.07 9.25 -13.76
C MET A 151 68.59 9.37 -13.73
N LEU A 152 67.97 10.55 -13.60
CA LEU A 152 66.53 10.76 -13.44
C LEU A 152 66.12 12.02 -14.19
N TRP A 153 64.89 11.90 -14.78
CA TRP A 153 64.15 13.05 -15.25
C TRP A 153 63.27 13.61 -14.12
N SER A 154 63.21 14.93 -14.00
CA SER A 154 62.27 15.60 -13.05
C SER A 154 60.83 15.24 -13.37
N ALA A 155 59.91 15.56 -12.46
CA ALA A 155 58.49 15.60 -12.81
C ALA A 155 58.28 16.55 -14.01
N CYS A 156 57.21 16.32 -14.78
CA CYS A 156 56.82 17.18 -15.87
C CYS A 156 56.27 18.50 -15.31
N VAL A 157 57.03 19.59 -15.54
CA VAL A 157 56.67 20.91 -14.98
C VAL A 157 56.03 21.74 -16.04
N GLY A 158 54.85 22.30 -15.70
CA GLY A 158 54.11 23.20 -16.59
C GLY A 158 53.23 22.47 -17.61
N GLU A 159 53.04 21.15 -17.50
CA GLU A 159 52.04 20.46 -18.27
C GLU A 159 50.66 20.75 -17.74
N VAL A 160 49.65 20.81 -18.64
CA VAL A 160 48.23 20.77 -18.33
C VAL A 160 47.67 19.52 -19.02
N VAL A 161 47.05 18.64 -18.23
CA VAL A 161 46.44 17.40 -18.71
C VAL A 161 44.93 17.55 -18.68
N PRO A 162 44.16 16.72 -19.43
CA PRO A 162 42.69 16.76 -19.45
C PRO A 162 42.11 16.68 -18.05
N ARG A 163 41.12 17.51 -17.79
CA ARG A 163 40.22 17.47 -16.62
C ARG A 163 38.79 17.61 -17.08
N THR A 164 37.81 17.29 -16.23
CA THR A 164 36.42 17.46 -16.54
C THR A 164 36.10 18.89 -16.95
N GLU A 165 35.29 19.09 -18.00
CA GLU A 165 34.85 20.38 -18.50
C GLU A 165 34.19 21.23 -17.39
N ASP A 166 34.52 22.50 -17.33
CA ASP A 166 33.90 23.48 -16.47
C ASP A 166 32.88 24.29 -17.29
N CYS A 167 31.61 23.97 -17.13
CA CYS A 167 30.52 24.62 -17.85
C CYS A 167 30.40 26.14 -17.63
N ALA A 168 31.08 26.70 -16.65
CA ALA A 168 31.20 28.16 -16.45
C ALA A 168 32.35 28.77 -17.25
N SER A 169 33.17 27.95 -17.89
CA SER A 169 34.34 28.34 -18.72
C SER A 169 33.99 28.18 -20.21
N ALA A 170 34.55 29.04 -21.03
CA ALA A 170 34.51 28.90 -22.48
C ALA A 170 35.77 28.19 -23.04
N GLN A 171 36.48 27.48 -22.18
CA GLN A 171 37.74 26.80 -22.49
C GLN A 171 37.47 25.32 -22.61
N ASP A 172 38.30 24.63 -23.36
CA ASP A 172 38.29 23.17 -23.55
C ASP A 172 39.23 22.58 -22.51
N GLU A 173 38.70 22.17 -21.34
CA GLU A 173 39.42 21.66 -20.22
C GLU A 173 39.70 20.15 -20.34
N ASP A 174 38.88 19.39 -21.04
CA ASP A 174 39.09 17.97 -21.26
C ASP A 174 39.91 17.69 -22.52
N CYS A 175 40.15 18.76 -23.29
CA CYS A 175 41.07 18.79 -24.43
C CYS A 175 40.62 17.83 -25.57
N ASP A 176 39.34 17.79 -25.79
CA ASP A 176 38.75 17.02 -26.90
C ASP A 176 38.64 17.84 -28.19
N GLY A 177 38.97 19.13 -28.14
CA GLY A 177 38.87 20.09 -29.25
C GLY A 177 37.57 20.87 -29.29
N ARG A 178 36.78 20.83 -28.23
CA ARG A 178 35.50 21.50 -28.09
C ARG A 178 35.39 22.15 -26.73
N SER A 179 34.73 23.26 -26.64
CA SER A 179 34.42 23.98 -25.38
C SER A 179 32.91 23.95 -25.09
N ASP A 180 32.23 22.91 -25.54
CA ASP A 180 30.75 22.83 -25.48
C ASP A 180 30.34 22.02 -24.26
N CYS A 181 30.05 22.73 -23.20
CA CYS A 181 29.32 22.21 -22.08
C CYS A 181 27.84 22.46 -22.31
N PHE A 182 27.06 21.41 -22.29
CA PHE A 182 25.61 21.51 -22.33
C PHE A 182 25.02 20.98 -21.01
N ILE A 183 24.11 21.73 -20.44
CA ILE A 183 23.33 21.31 -19.30
C ILE A 183 22.10 20.60 -19.84
N VAL A 184 21.80 19.43 -19.32
CA VAL A 184 20.51 18.76 -19.52
C VAL A 184 19.77 18.80 -18.21
N ASP A 185 18.48 18.97 -18.33
CA ASP A 185 17.59 19.21 -17.21
C ASP A 185 16.25 18.52 -17.49
N LEU A 186 15.83 17.65 -16.59
CA LEU A 186 14.61 16.86 -16.62
C LEU A 186 13.70 17.29 -15.49
N ARG A 187 12.55 17.82 -15.77
CA ARG A 187 11.59 18.36 -14.80
C ARG A 187 10.42 17.44 -14.56
N ALA A 188 9.92 17.43 -13.32
CA ALA A 188 8.66 16.83 -12.91
C ALA A 188 7.88 17.83 -12.04
N ASP A 189 6.63 17.52 -11.69
CA ASP A 189 5.82 18.29 -10.73
C ASP A 189 6.33 18.07 -9.29
N VAL A 190 7.52 18.60 -8.99
CA VAL A 190 8.21 18.42 -7.71
C VAL A 190 7.56 19.24 -6.60
N ASN A 191 7.04 20.42 -6.92
CA ASN A 191 6.32 21.30 -6.00
C ASN A 191 4.85 20.89 -5.79
N ARG A 192 4.37 19.87 -6.54
CA ARG A 192 3.03 19.26 -6.41
C ARG A 192 1.88 20.24 -6.65
N ASN A 193 2.06 21.19 -7.56
CA ASN A 193 1.01 22.12 -7.98
C ASN A 193 0.15 21.56 -9.14
N GLY A 194 0.49 20.37 -9.66
CA GLY A 194 -0.19 19.66 -10.74
C GLY A 194 0.21 20.14 -12.13
N THR A 195 1.27 20.92 -12.25
CA THR A 195 1.80 21.43 -13.54
C THR A 195 3.32 21.48 -13.50
N ILE A 196 3.97 21.39 -14.65
CA ILE A 196 5.43 21.57 -14.75
C ILE A 196 5.69 22.91 -15.44
N ASP A 197 6.25 23.87 -14.71
CA ASP A 197 6.73 25.15 -15.22
C ASP A 197 8.27 25.11 -15.32
N LEU A 198 8.79 25.05 -16.55
CA LEU A 198 10.23 24.97 -16.80
C LEU A 198 11.01 26.21 -16.35
N THR A 199 10.33 27.28 -15.93
CA THR A 199 10.94 28.51 -15.43
C THR A 199 10.89 28.63 -13.90
N ASP A 200 10.18 27.73 -13.22
CA ASP A 200 10.06 27.71 -11.76
C ASP A 200 11.25 26.93 -11.15
N PRO A 201 12.15 27.58 -10.40
CA PRO A 201 13.29 26.90 -9.79
C PRO A 201 12.88 25.89 -8.71
N THR A 202 11.63 25.91 -8.22
CA THR A 202 11.13 24.92 -7.26
C THR A 202 10.83 23.56 -7.91
N GLU A 203 10.78 23.50 -9.24
CA GLU A 203 10.67 22.26 -10.01
C GLU A 203 12.02 21.57 -10.25
N ASP A 204 13.12 22.26 -9.93
CA ASP A 204 14.51 21.82 -10.09
C ASP A 204 15.17 21.47 -8.75
N THR A 205 14.93 22.31 -7.75
CA THR A 205 15.62 22.18 -6.48
C THR A 205 15.18 20.92 -5.72
N GLY A 206 16.11 19.95 -5.56
CA GLY A 206 15.85 18.73 -4.80
C GLY A 206 14.96 17.71 -5.52
N GLU A 207 14.88 17.78 -6.84
CA GLU A 207 14.07 16.88 -7.68
C GLU A 207 14.53 15.42 -7.62
N ASP A 208 15.78 15.17 -7.23
CA ASP A 208 16.36 13.85 -6.92
C ASP A 208 15.96 13.31 -5.53
N GLY A 209 15.22 14.13 -4.75
CA GLY A 209 14.69 13.82 -3.43
C GLY A 209 13.18 13.65 -3.39
N TRP A 210 12.70 13.15 -2.26
CA TRP A 210 11.25 13.05 -1.98
C TRP A 210 10.99 13.13 -0.48
N ASP A 211 10.11 14.05 -0.05
CA ASP A 211 9.67 14.16 1.34
C ASP A 211 8.20 14.65 1.43
N ALA A 212 7.73 15.00 2.63
CA ALA A 212 6.37 15.49 2.84
C ALA A 212 6.05 16.83 2.14
N THR A 213 7.06 17.58 1.74
CA THR A 213 6.90 18.94 1.19
C THR A 213 7.15 19.02 -0.31
N HIS A 214 7.98 18.14 -0.86
CA HIS A 214 8.33 18.14 -2.28
C HIS A 214 8.65 16.74 -2.83
N GLY A 215 8.74 16.62 -4.15
CA GLY A 215 9.02 15.40 -4.91
C GLY A 215 7.82 14.92 -5.71
N ALA A 216 8.06 14.49 -6.92
CA ALA A 216 7.02 14.11 -7.87
C ALA A 216 6.29 12.80 -7.49
N ILE A 217 5.06 12.66 -7.97
CA ILE A 217 4.18 11.51 -7.69
C ILE A 217 3.61 10.97 -8.99
N PHE A 218 3.49 9.65 -9.11
CA PHE A 218 2.82 8.99 -10.24
C PHE A 218 1.82 7.93 -9.74
N LEU A 219 0.79 7.66 -10.53
CA LEU A 219 -0.24 6.68 -10.23
C LEU A 219 0.16 5.27 -10.70
N PRO A 220 -0.23 4.21 -9.97
CA PRO A 220 -0.45 2.91 -10.58
C PRO A 220 -1.71 3.01 -11.43
N ASN A 221 -1.59 2.83 -12.74
CA ASN A 221 -2.66 3.00 -13.72
C ASN A 221 -3.49 1.69 -13.83
N ILE A 222 -4.32 1.43 -12.81
CA ILE A 222 -4.95 0.13 -12.56
C ILE A 222 -6.47 0.10 -12.79
N ASP A 223 -7.04 1.13 -13.39
CA ASP A 223 -8.44 1.18 -13.79
C ASP A 223 -8.65 0.66 -15.22
N ASP A 224 -9.74 1.00 -15.88
CA ASP A 224 -10.11 0.51 -17.22
C ASP A 224 -11.01 1.59 -17.86
N ASP A 225 -10.39 2.72 -18.20
CA ASP A 225 -11.07 3.92 -18.71
C ASP A 225 -11.90 3.65 -19.95
N ALA A 226 -11.36 2.87 -20.86
CA ALA A 226 -12.02 2.50 -22.10
C ALA A 226 -12.97 1.30 -21.95
N ASN A 227 -13.06 0.69 -20.75
CA ASN A 227 -13.87 -0.48 -20.42
C ASN A 227 -13.64 -1.64 -21.41
N THR A 228 -12.37 -1.92 -21.68
CA THR A 228 -11.90 -2.94 -22.62
C THR A 228 -11.65 -4.29 -21.98
N CYS A 229 -11.49 -4.33 -20.64
CA CYS A 229 -11.15 -5.53 -19.92
C CYS A 229 -12.27 -6.59 -19.95
N SER A 230 -11.87 -7.85 -20.17
CA SER A 230 -12.80 -9.00 -20.16
C SER A 230 -13.45 -9.15 -18.80
N LYS A 231 -14.78 -9.30 -18.75
CA LYS A 231 -15.57 -9.55 -17.55
C LYS A 231 -15.76 -11.05 -17.27
N THR A 232 -15.30 -11.92 -18.18
CA THR A 232 -15.48 -13.38 -18.12
C THR A 232 -14.20 -14.16 -17.93
N ALA A 233 -13.04 -13.50 -17.91
CA ALA A 233 -11.74 -14.14 -17.67
C ALA A 233 -11.71 -14.83 -16.31
N VAL A 234 -10.84 -15.84 -16.15
CA VAL A 234 -10.60 -16.51 -14.85
C VAL A 234 -9.96 -15.56 -13.84
N ASP A 235 -10.07 -15.88 -12.54
CA ASP A 235 -9.62 -14.98 -11.46
C ASP A 235 -8.16 -14.56 -11.55
N THR A 236 -7.27 -15.45 -12.01
CA THR A 236 -5.84 -15.14 -12.20
C THR A 236 -5.56 -14.17 -13.34
N GLU A 237 -6.49 -14.03 -14.29
CA GLU A 237 -6.33 -13.17 -15.47
C GLU A 237 -7.20 -11.90 -15.37
N ILE A 238 -8.38 -11.98 -14.75
CA ILE A 238 -9.30 -10.84 -14.67
C ILE A 238 -8.69 -9.68 -13.91
N ALA A 239 -7.88 -9.97 -12.88
CA ALA A 239 -7.23 -8.97 -12.03
C ALA A 239 -5.98 -8.33 -12.68
N LYS A 240 -5.47 -8.91 -13.78
CA LYS A 240 -4.29 -8.39 -14.49
C LYS A 240 -4.64 -7.39 -15.58
N CYS A 241 -5.91 -7.31 -15.93
CA CYS A 241 -6.38 -6.42 -16.98
C CYS A 241 -6.73 -5.06 -16.37
N ASN A 242 -6.04 -4.03 -16.81
CA ASN A 242 -6.21 -2.62 -16.51
C ASN A 242 -5.52 -1.81 -17.61
N ASP A 243 -5.54 -0.47 -17.54
CA ASP A 243 -4.93 0.38 -18.55
C ASP A 243 -3.41 0.18 -18.62
N ALA A 244 -2.73 -0.08 -17.50
CA ALA A 244 -1.31 -0.41 -17.49
C ALA A 244 -0.99 -1.85 -17.95
N ALA A 245 -1.96 -2.69 -18.30
CA ALA A 245 -1.68 -4.06 -18.70
C ALA A 245 -1.02 -4.18 -20.08
N ASP A 246 -1.16 -3.18 -20.94
CA ASP A 246 -0.52 -3.12 -22.25
C ASP A 246 0.34 -1.86 -22.43
N GLU A 247 0.83 -1.60 -23.62
CA GLU A 247 1.72 -0.48 -23.93
C GLU A 247 1.00 0.64 -24.70
N VAL A 248 -0.32 0.72 -24.57
CA VAL A 248 -1.17 1.66 -25.32
C VAL A 248 -1.89 2.58 -24.35
N THR A 249 -1.87 3.87 -24.64
CA THR A 249 -2.71 4.84 -23.93
C THR A 249 -4.13 4.81 -24.48
N ASN A 250 -5.11 4.57 -23.64
CA ASN A 250 -6.51 4.25 -23.98
C ASN A 250 -7.44 5.49 -24.07
N GLY A 251 -6.91 6.63 -24.46
CA GLY A 251 -7.70 7.86 -24.67
C GLY A 251 -7.29 9.01 -23.77
N ASN A 252 -8.13 10.03 -23.70
CA ASN A 252 -7.77 11.26 -22.95
C ASN A 252 -7.89 11.05 -21.43
N ASP A 253 -8.77 10.18 -20.99
CA ASP A 253 -8.96 9.94 -19.56
C ASP A 253 -7.73 9.20 -19.00
N ASP A 254 -7.27 8.12 -19.62
CA ASP A 254 -6.03 7.41 -19.30
C ASP A 254 -4.78 8.34 -19.38
N LEU A 255 -4.78 9.32 -20.29
CA LEU A 255 -3.70 10.31 -20.29
C LEU A 255 -3.67 11.21 -19.05
N LEU A 256 -4.76 11.34 -18.28
CA LEU A 256 -4.77 12.10 -17.03
C LEU A 256 -4.09 11.33 -15.89
N ASP A 257 -4.02 10.01 -15.99
CA ASP A 257 -3.38 9.14 -14.99
C ASP A 257 -1.87 9.04 -15.14
N LEU A 258 -1.33 9.57 -16.24
CA LEU A 258 0.11 9.66 -16.46
C LEU A 258 0.71 10.87 -15.75
N ALA A 259 1.63 10.68 -14.82
CA ALA A 259 2.49 11.75 -14.33
C ALA A 259 3.37 12.27 -15.47
N ARG A 260 3.67 13.58 -15.47
CA ARG A 260 4.44 14.19 -16.55
C ARG A 260 5.90 14.36 -16.17
N LEU A 261 6.77 14.23 -17.19
CA LEU A 261 8.15 14.69 -17.19
C LEU A 261 8.38 15.56 -18.41
N LYS A 262 9.26 16.54 -18.31
CA LYS A 262 9.65 17.41 -19.42
C LYS A 262 11.15 17.66 -19.41
N THR A 263 11.79 17.57 -20.57
CA THR A 263 13.16 18.09 -20.69
C THR A 263 13.11 19.61 -20.92
N VAL A 264 14.00 20.33 -20.26
CA VAL A 264 14.21 21.74 -20.60
C VAL A 264 14.84 21.82 -21.99
N PRO A 265 14.35 22.70 -22.90
CA PRO A 265 14.93 22.88 -24.22
C PRO A 265 16.41 23.24 -24.17
N ALA A 266 17.26 22.52 -24.90
CA ALA A 266 18.70 22.71 -24.98
C ALA A 266 19.14 23.17 -26.40
N PRO A 267 18.87 24.41 -26.81
CA PRO A 267 19.05 24.86 -28.20
C PRO A 267 20.52 24.84 -28.66
N SER A 268 21.47 24.92 -27.73
CA SER A 268 22.91 24.88 -28.01
C SER A 268 23.48 23.45 -28.18
N LEU A 269 22.67 22.42 -27.93
CA LEU A 269 23.14 21.03 -28.00
C LEU A 269 23.71 20.70 -29.38
N PRO A 270 24.90 20.05 -29.50
CA PRO A 270 25.49 19.64 -30.75
C PRO A 270 24.56 18.75 -31.61
N ALA A 271 24.69 18.82 -32.93
CA ALA A 271 23.79 18.09 -33.84
C ALA A 271 23.96 16.57 -33.78
N ASP A 272 25.12 16.12 -33.33
CA ASP A 272 25.52 14.72 -33.16
C ASP A 272 25.28 14.19 -31.72
N ALA A 273 24.76 15.03 -30.84
CA ALA A 273 24.36 14.59 -29.51
C ALA A 273 23.14 13.65 -29.56
N SER A 274 23.06 12.79 -28.56
CA SER A 274 21.92 11.89 -28.37
C SER A 274 21.66 11.64 -26.89
N GLY A 275 20.39 11.45 -26.54
CA GLY A 275 19.98 11.20 -25.16
C GLY A 275 19.36 9.83 -24.97
N THR A 276 19.39 9.34 -23.74
CA THR A 276 18.64 8.17 -23.27
C THR A 276 17.93 8.52 -21.97
N LEU A 277 16.76 7.93 -21.75
CA LEU A 277 16.03 8.05 -20.50
C LEU A 277 15.94 6.65 -19.86
N THR A 278 16.41 6.53 -18.64
CA THR A 278 16.50 5.23 -17.95
C THR A 278 15.85 5.27 -16.59
N LEU A 279 15.36 4.12 -16.13
CA LEU A 279 14.87 3.87 -14.79
C LEU A 279 15.92 3.12 -13.98
N ASP A 280 15.90 3.29 -12.65
CA ASP A 280 16.68 2.43 -11.77
C ASP A 280 16.30 0.95 -11.92
N ALA A 281 17.22 0.05 -11.57
CA ALA A 281 17.09 -1.39 -11.83
C ALA A 281 15.87 -2.06 -11.17
N LYS A 282 15.35 -1.50 -10.06
CA LYS A 282 14.16 -2.05 -9.39
C LYS A 282 12.88 -1.58 -10.05
N SER A 283 12.86 -0.36 -10.53
CA SER A 283 11.67 0.29 -11.08
C SER A 283 11.39 -0.10 -12.53
N VAL A 284 12.40 -0.52 -13.32
CA VAL A 284 12.25 -0.83 -14.75
C VAL A 284 11.17 -1.86 -15.08
N ALA A 285 10.94 -2.82 -14.17
CA ALA A 285 9.88 -3.82 -14.33
C ALA A 285 8.49 -3.33 -13.93
N LEU A 286 8.41 -2.30 -13.08
CA LEU A 286 7.20 -1.86 -12.38
C LEU A 286 6.65 -0.52 -12.90
N VAL A 287 7.49 0.24 -13.61
CA VAL A 287 7.15 1.57 -14.13
C VAL A 287 7.27 1.55 -15.64
N ARG A 288 6.44 2.31 -16.31
CA ARG A 288 6.50 2.52 -17.76
C ARG A 288 6.59 3.99 -18.07
N ILE A 289 7.38 4.31 -19.09
CA ILE A 289 7.54 5.65 -19.63
C ILE A 289 7.00 5.68 -21.06
N PHE A 290 6.24 6.71 -21.34
CA PHE A 290 5.76 7.05 -22.69
C PHE A 290 6.39 8.35 -23.15
N LYS A 291 6.69 8.47 -24.43
CA LYS A 291 7.09 9.71 -25.07
C LYS A 291 5.92 10.30 -25.85
N LYS A 292 5.64 11.58 -25.64
CA LYS A 292 4.63 12.31 -26.39
C LYS A 292 5.05 12.46 -27.85
N THR A 293 4.20 12.05 -28.76
CA THR A 293 4.46 12.12 -30.21
C THR A 293 3.57 13.14 -30.92
N THR A 294 2.37 13.40 -30.39
CA THR A 294 1.44 14.45 -30.81
C THR A 294 0.75 15.06 -29.61
N THR A 295 -0.13 16.01 -29.80
CA THR A 295 -0.89 16.65 -28.70
C THR A 295 -1.69 15.65 -27.85
N THR A 296 -2.08 14.50 -28.42
CA THR A 296 -2.94 13.50 -27.77
C THR A 296 -2.42 12.08 -27.86
N ALA A 297 -1.21 11.87 -28.41
CA ALA A 297 -0.64 10.55 -28.58
C ALA A 297 0.69 10.42 -27.84
N PHE A 298 0.76 9.37 -27.04
CA PHE A 298 1.94 8.94 -26.34
C PHE A 298 2.31 7.53 -26.81
N THR A 299 3.60 7.24 -26.96
CA THR A 299 4.11 5.92 -27.32
C THR A 299 5.13 5.47 -26.30
N VAL A 300 5.13 4.18 -26.00
CA VAL A 300 6.09 3.60 -25.05
C VAL A 300 7.52 4.00 -25.43
N PHE A 301 8.27 4.47 -24.45
CA PHE A 301 9.68 4.80 -24.54
C PHE A 301 10.49 3.83 -23.68
N ARG A 302 11.40 3.10 -24.32
CA ARG A 302 12.22 2.06 -23.69
C ARG A 302 13.61 2.58 -23.36
N PRO A 303 14.31 2.01 -22.39
CA PRO A 303 15.69 2.39 -22.07
C PRO A 303 16.68 2.27 -23.24
N THR A 304 16.31 1.49 -24.29
CA THR A 304 17.09 1.33 -25.52
C THR A 304 16.78 2.38 -26.58
N ASP A 305 15.72 3.14 -26.42
CA ASP A 305 15.31 4.17 -27.37
C ASP A 305 16.18 5.41 -27.21
N VAL A 306 16.44 6.10 -28.32
CA VAL A 306 17.35 7.24 -28.37
C VAL A 306 16.57 8.50 -28.62
N LEU A 307 16.86 9.55 -27.85
CA LEU A 307 16.41 10.92 -28.07
C LEU A 307 17.41 11.61 -28.99
N THR A 308 16.92 12.22 -30.03
CA THR A 308 17.76 12.96 -31.00
C THR A 308 18.11 14.36 -30.49
N ALA A 309 19.22 14.91 -30.96
CA ALA A 309 19.60 16.29 -30.66
C ALA A 309 18.50 17.30 -31.06
N ALA A 310 17.76 17.03 -32.13
CA ALA A 310 16.66 17.89 -32.58
C ALA A 310 15.51 17.91 -31.55
N GLU A 311 15.10 16.76 -31.05
CA GLU A 311 14.07 16.65 -30.01
C GLU A 311 14.49 17.31 -28.71
N LEU A 312 15.73 17.09 -28.25
CA LEU A 312 16.28 17.68 -27.02
C LEU A 312 16.40 19.21 -27.11
N ARG A 313 16.68 19.75 -28.31
CA ARG A 313 16.71 21.21 -28.52
C ARG A 313 15.33 21.86 -28.39
N GLU A 314 14.27 21.15 -28.75
CA GLU A 314 12.89 21.63 -28.69
C GLU A 314 12.25 21.34 -27.33
N GLY A 315 12.79 20.39 -26.57
CA GLY A 315 12.18 19.88 -25.35
C GLY A 315 11.17 18.76 -25.65
N ILE A 316 11.12 17.78 -24.75
CA ILE A 316 10.31 16.58 -24.89
C ILE A 316 9.41 16.44 -23.67
N GLU A 317 8.18 16.00 -23.89
CA GLU A 317 7.26 15.62 -22.80
C GLU A 317 7.11 14.10 -22.76
N PHE A 318 7.15 13.55 -21.54
CA PHE A 318 6.92 12.15 -21.25
C PHE A 318 5.74 11.98 -20.30
N GLY A 319 5.16 10.77 -20.31
CA GLY A 319 4.20 10.28 -19.32
C GLY A 319 4.81 9.12 -18.54
N VAL A 320 4.51 9.02 -17.25
CA VAL A 320 4.98 7.96 -16.37
C VAL A 320 3.79 7.31 -15.70
N GLU A 321 3.74 5.98 -15.72
CA GLU A 321 2.75 5.19 -15.00
C GLU A 321 3.38 4.05 -14.19
N GLY A 322 2.75 3.67 -13.09
CA GLY A 322 2.99 2.40 -12.42
C GLY A 322 2.16 1.30 -13.05
N LYS A 323 2.78 0.15 -13.32
CA LYS A 323 2.10 -1.00 -13.94
C LYS A 323 1.21 -1.77 -12.96
N ASP A 324 1.39 -1.57 -11.68
CA ASP A 324 0.65 -2.23 -10.60
C ASP A 324 0.85 -1.45 -9.31
N VAL A 325 0.01 -1.73 -8.30
CA VAL A 325 0.22 -1.22 -6.94
C VAL A 325 1.48 -1.84 -6.32
N GLN A 326 2.04 -1.19 -5.31
CA GLN A 326 3.12 -1.78 -4.52
C GLN A 326 2.60 -3.02 -3.77
N ARG A 327 3.08 -4.22 -4.12
CA ARG A 327 2.56 -5.50 -3.63
C ARG A 327 3.17 -5.95 -2.30
N ASP A 328 4.41 -5.60 -2.06
CA ASP A 328 5.18 -5.97 -0.88
C ASP A 328 6.39 -5.05 -0.68
N ALA A 329 7.24 -5.35 0.29
CA ALA A 329 8.42 -4.58 0.64
C ALA A 329 9.64 -4.79 -0.29
N THR A 330 9.53 -5.56 -1.38
CA THR A 330 10.66 -5.80 -2.30
C THR A 330 11.02 -4.55 -3.10
N TRP A 331 10.05 -3.68 -3.30
CA TRP A 331 10.22 -2.35 -3.87
C TRP A 331 9.64 -1.31 -2.88
N ASN A 332 10.28 -0.17 -2.78
CA ASN A 332 9.90 0.88 -1.83
C ASN A 332 8.99 1.98 -2.41
N GLY A 333 8.48 1.78 -3.64
CA GLY A 333 7.59 2.74 -4.29
C GLY A 333 8.28 3.94 -4.95
N TYR A 334 9.61 4.03 -4.93
CA TYR A 334 10.35 5.11 -5.57
C TYR A 334 10.94 4.67 -6.90
N ALA A 335 10.90 5.57 -7.89
CA ALA A 335 11.49 5.40 -9.20
C ALA A 335 12.39 6.60 -9.51
N ASP A 336 13.68 6.33 -9.78
CA ASP A 336 14.61 7.32 -10.26
C ASP A 336 14.66 7.26 -11.78
N VAL A 337 14.28 8.38 -12.43
CA VAL A 337 14.31 8.54 -13.89
C VAL A 337 15.49 9.43 -14.23
N THR A 338 16.45 8.89 -14.99
CA THR A 338 17.69 9.60 -15.36
C THR A 338 17.71 9.86 -16.86
N LEU A 339 17.80 11.13 -17.22
CA LEU A 339 18.14 11.57 -18.57
C LEU A 339 19.67 11.63 -18.67
N THR A 340 20.24 10.94 -19.65
CA THR A 340 21.69 11.02 -19.95
C THR A 340 21.84 11.45 -21.41
N VAL A 341 22.62 12.51 -21.64
CA VAL A 341 22.94 13.00 -22.99
C VAL A 341 24.43 12.86 -23.23
N ARG A 342 24.77 12.38 -24.44
CA ARG A 342 26.15 12.16 -24.89
C ARG A 342 26.33 12.77 -26.26
N GLN A 343 27.54 13.22 -26.54
CA GLN A 343 27.97 13.64 -27.85
C GLN A 343 28.68 12.50 -28.58
N ALA A 344 28.46 12.35 -29.89
CA ALA A 344 29.11 11.32 -30.68
C ALA A 344 30.62 11.61 -30.83
N GLY A 345 31.45 10.59 -30.63
CA GLY A 345 32.91 10.70 -30.78
C GLY A 345 33.64 11.07 -29.50
N ASP A 346 32.93 11.45 -28.45
CA ASP A 346 33.49 11.71 -27.14
C ASP A 346 33.01 10.67 -26.11
N ALA A 347 33.90 9.73 -25.79
CA ALA A 347 33.60 8.67 -24.82
C ALA A 347 33.57 9.16 -23.37
N GLY A 348 34.00 10.41 -23.12
CA GLY A 348 34.12 11.04 -21.79
C GLY A 348 33.03 12.05 -21.47
N SER A 349 32.43 12.67 -22.49
CA SER A 349 31.45 13.75 -22.31
C SER A 349 30.03 13.22 -22.26
N SER A 350 29.55 12.98 -21.06
CA SER A 350 28.12 12.73 -20.83
C SER A 350 27.66 13.56 -19.63
N THR A 351 26.54 14.24 -19.81
CA THR A 351 25.85 14.90 -18.71
C THR A 351 24.56 14.18 -18.41
N SER A 352 24.15 14.13 -17.16
CA SER A 352 22.91 13.47 -16.76
C SER A 352 22.22 14.23 -15.65
N ASP A 353 20.92 14.09 -15.64
CA ASP A 353 20.05 14.64 -14.64
C ASP A 353 19.02 13.61 -14.20
N THR A 354 18.59 13.65 -12.94
CA THR A 354 17.75 12.60 -12.34
C THR A 354 16.62 13.19 -11.52
N VAL A 355 15.42 12.74 -11.80
CA VAL A 355 14.22 13.06 -11.03
C VAL A 355 13.75 11.82 -10.28
N ARG A 356 13.44 11.96 -9.00
CA ARG A 356 12.81 10.92 -8.18
C ARG A 356 11.31 11.10 -8.11
N LEU A 357 10.58 10.05 -8.47
CA LEU A 357 9.12 9.99 -8.32
C LEU A 357 8.75 8.94 -7.27
N ARG A 358 7.63 9.16 -6.58
CA ARG A 358 7.01 8.17 -5.70
C ARG A 358 5.69 7.68 -6.28
N GLN A 359 5.49 6.37 -6.32
CA GLN A 359 4.19 5.80 -6.64
C GLN A 359 3.19 6.12 -5.53
N ALA A 360 2.00 6.57 -5.93
CA ALA A 360 0.90 6.80 -5.01
C ALA A 360 0.50 5.50 -4.30
N PRO A 361 0.49 5.45 -2.96
CA PRO A 361 0.07 4.28 -2.22
C PRO A 361 -1.44 4.10 -2.23
N LEU A 362 -1.92 2.88 -2.02
CA LEU A 362 -3.32 2.62 -1.68
C LEU A 362 -3.66 3.21 -0.31
N ILE A 363 -4.69 4.04 -0.25
CA ILE A 363 -5.20 4.62 0.98
C ILE A 363 -6.63 4.12 1.22
N PHE A 364 -6.84 3.38 2.31
CA PHE A 364 -8.15 2.90 2.73
C PHE A 364 -8.95 4.01 3.42
N ARG A 365 -10.27 4.01 3.19
CA ARG A 365 -11.12 5.08 3.69
C ARG A 365 -11.67 4.77 5.07
N HIS A 366 -11.60 5.71 5.98
CA HIS A 366 -12.20 5.64 7.32
C HIS A 366 -13.62 6.23 7.35
N HIS A 367 -14.38 5.92 8.38
CA HIS A 367 -15.78 6.31 8.54
C HIS A 367 -16.04 7.82 8.67
N LEU A 368 -15.02 8.66 8.89
CA LEU A 368 -15.20 10.12 8.91
C LEU A 368 -15.41 10.72 7.50
N SER A 369 -15.16 9.94 6.44
CA SER A 369 -15.50 10.36 5.08
C SER A 369 -16.93 9.99 4.76
N PRO A 370 -17.76 10.92 4.23
CA PRO A 370 -19.14 10.64 3.86
C PRO A 370 -19.25 9.54 2.80
N VAL A 371 -20.30 8.78 2.84
CA VAL A 371 -20.60 7.79 1.80
C VAL A 371 -20.92 8.51 0.49
N LYS A 372 -20.24 8.12 -0.58
CA LYS A 372 -20.46 8.59 -1.95
C LYS A 372 -21.49 7.71 -2.65
N THR A 373 -21.35 6.38 -2.50
CA THR A 373 -22.24 5.37 -3.05
C THR A 373 -22.38 4.25 -2.04
N LEU A 374 -23.62 3.88 -1.72
CA LEU A 374 -23.90 2.71 -0.91
C LEU A 374 -24.17 1.52 -1.83
N TYR A 375 -23.51 0.41 -1.58
CA TYR A 375 -23.72 -0.86 -2.26
C TYR A 375 -24.55 -1.78 -1.37
N ALA A 376 -25.49 -2.52 -1.96
CA ALA A 376 -26.23 -3.58 -1.30
C ALA A 376 -26.52 -4.72 -2.28
N ILE A 377 -26.92 -5.86 -1.77
CA ILE A 377 -27.20 -7.01 -2.60
C ILE A 377 -28.44 -6.78 -3.51
N ASN A 378 -28.45 -7.41 -4.68
CA ASN A 378 -29.57 -7.47 -5.60
C ASN A 378 -30.24 -8.85 -5.53
N THR A 379 -31.00 -9.09 -4.48
CA THR A 379 -31.70 -10.37 -4.24
C THR A 379 -33.22 -10.15 -4.21
N ALA A 380 -33.97 -11.09 -4.76
CA ALA A 380 -35.39 -11.16 -4.67
C ALA A 380 -35.81 -12.25 -3.67
N GLY A 381 -36.64 -11.90 -2.71
CA GLY A 381 -37.14 -12.85 -1.71
C GLY A 381 -38.00 -12.14 -0.64
N THR A 382 -38.76 -12.92 0.15
CA THR A 382 -39.66 -12.36 1.18
C THR A 382 -38.87 -11.63 2.29
N GLY A 383 -37.70 -12.13 2.72
CA GLY A 383 -36.87 -11.47 3.72
C GLY A 383 -36.14 -10.22 3.18
N TYR A 384 -35.86 -10.16 1.88
CA TYR A 384 -35.17 -9.02 1.28
C TYR A 384 -36.06 -7.78 1.19
N THR A 385 -37.38 -7.92 0.97
CA THR A 385 -38.29 -6.78 0.81
C THR A 385 -38.33 -5.86 2.03
N PRO A 386 -38.44 -6.33 3.28
CA PRO A 386 -38.41 -5.47 4.46
C PRO A 386 -37.09 -4.69 4.57
N PHE A 387 -35.95 -5.35 4.38
CA PHE A 387 -34.64 -4.72 4.37
C PHE A 387 -34.53 -3.63 3.28
N ALA A 388 -34.84 -3.96 2.03
CA ALA A 388 -34.74 -3.02 0.91
C ALA A 388 -35.64 -1.79 1.09
N ASN A 389 -36.84 -1.98 1.63
CA ASN A 389 -37.80 -0.90 1.89
C ASN A 389 -37.30 0.00 3.04
N SER A 390 -36.85 -0.57 4.16
CA SER A 390 -36.37 0.19 5.30
C SER A 390 -35.04 0.92 4.98
N LEU A 391 -34.13 0.29 4.26
CA LEU A 391 -32.87 0.93 3.79
C LEU A 391 -33.20 2.11 2.86
N THR A 392 -34.13 1.93 1.91
CA THR A 392 -34.55 3.00 1.00
C THR A 392 -35.23 4.14 1.76
N ALA A 393 -36.07 3.81 2.75
CA ALA A 393 -36.73 4.80 3.61
C ALA A 393 -35.67 5.59 4.45
N ALA A 394 -34.69 4.90 5.02
CA ALA A 394 -33.60 5.51 5.77
C ALA A 394 -32.76 6.46 4.88
N LEU A 395 -32.40 6.02 3.67
CA LEU A 395 -31.71 6.86 2.68
C LEU A 395 -32.52 8.11 2.32
N THR A 396 -33.82 7.96 2.09
CA THR A 396 -34.73 9.07 1.77
C THR A 396 -34.81 10.06 2.94
N ALA A 397 -35.01 9.55 4.16
CA ALA A 397 -35.07 10.37 5.37
C ALA A 397 -33.77 11.08 5.70
N ALA A 398 -32.63 10.47 5.33
CA ALA A 398 -31.28 11.04 5.45
C ALA A 398 -30.96 12.10 4.38
N GLY A 399 -31.91 12.46 3.52
CA GLY A 399 -31.74 13.50 2.50
C GLY A 399 -31.74 13.01 1.06
N GLY A 400 -31.73 11.69 0.82
CA GLY A 400 -31.89 11.06 -0.50
C GLY A 400 -30.80 11.32 -1.53
N THR A 401 -29.63 11.82 -1.11
CA THR A 401 -28.54 12.25 -2.01
C THR A 401 -27.52 11.15 -2.31
N VAL A 402 -27.43 10.10 -1.46
CA VAL A 402 -26.51 8.99 -1.64
C VAL A 402 -27.17 7.93 -2.54
N PRO A 403 -26.59 7.61 -3.70
CA PRO A 403 -27.12 6.56 -4.58
C PRO A 403 -26.94 5.18 -3.94
N LEU A 404 -27.97 4.34 -4.09
CA LEU A 404 -27.95 2.93 -3.74
C LEU A 404 -27.73 2.10 -5.01
N THR A 405 -26.58 1.45 -5.09
CA THR A 405 -26.25 0.53 -6.18
C THR A 405 -26.42 -0.91 -5.72
N LYS A 406 -27.27 -1.66 -6.43
CA LYS A 406 -27.52 -3.08 -6.13
C LYS A 406 -26.55 -3.96 -6.90
N LEU A 407 -25.82 -4.83 -6.18
CA LEU A 407 -24.81 -5.73 -6.74
C LEU A 407 -25.38 -7.14 -6.89
N ASP A 408 -25.08 -7.79 -8.01
CA ASP A 408 -25.26 -9.23 -8.17
C ASP A 408 -24.02 -9.96 -7.64
N LEU A 409 -24.17 -10.57 -6.49
CA LEU A 409 -23.11 -11.26 -5.77
C LEU A 409 -23.10 -12.78 -6.01
N ALA A 410 -23.62 -13.24 -7.15
CA ALA A 410 -23.63 -14.66 -7.51
C ALA A 410 -24.33 -15.56 -6.46
N GLY A 411 -25.41 -15.06 -5.85
CA GLY A 411 -26.18 -15.75 -4.81
C GLY A 411 -25.62 -15.62 -3.39
N ASP A 412 -24.64 -14.76 -3.20
CA ASP A 412 -24.15 -14.33 -1.90
C ASP A 412 -24.95 -13.11 -1.40
N GLN A 413 -24.94 -12.87 -0.09
CA GLN A 413 -25.68 -11.75 0.51
C GLN A 413 -24.81 -10.75 1.25
N TRP A 414 -23.54 -11.06 1.43
CA TRP A 414 -22.64 -10.29 2.27
C TRP A 414 -21.79 -9.33 1.44
N ALA A 415 -22.32 -8.14 1.19
CA ALA A 415 -21.67 -7.17 0.31
C ALA A 415 -20.38 -6.58 0.92
N GLN A 416 -20.29 -6.48 2.26
CA GLN A 416 -19.09 -6.04 2.94
C GLN A 416 -17.93 -7.03 2.77
N ASP A 417 -18.22 -8.32 2.68
CA ASP A 417 -17.21 -9.36 2.62
C ASP A 417 -16.41 -9.38 1.31
N MET A 418 -16.86 -8.67 0.28
CA MET A 418 -16.35 -8.83 -1.07
C MET A 418 -15.14 -7.97 -1.39
N MET A 419 -15.05 -6.78 -0.79
CA MET A 419 -14.03 -5.80 -1.11
C MET A 419 -13.90 -4.75 -0.01
N GLU A 420 -12.72 -4.11 0.05
CA GLU A 420 -12.50 -2.89 0.82
C GLU A 420 -12.19 -1.73 -0.14
N PRO A 421 -12.97 -0.64 -0.09
CA PRO A 421 -12.73 0.54 -0.90
C PRO A 421 -11.50 1.34 -0.44
N ALA A 422 -10.64 1.67 -1.40
CA ALA A 422 -9.45 2.47 -1.27
C ALA A 422 -9.35 3.49 -2.41
N TYR A 423 -8.25 4.22 -2.48
CA TYR A 423 -7.91 5.09 -3.61
C TYR A 423 -6.41 5.26 -3.73
N VAL A 424 -5.96 5.71 -4.90
CA VAL A 424 -4.65 6.30 -5.15
C VAL A 424 -4.85 7.69 -5.70
N ALA A 425 -3.93 8.63 -5.42
CA ALA A 425 -4.05 10.01 -5.88
C ALA A 425 -2.68 10.65 -6.15
N MET A 426 -2.61 11.50 -7.17
CA MET A 426 -1.48 12.37 -7.43
C MET A 426 -1.95 13.84 -7.59
N PRO A 427 -1.05 14.82 -7.47
CA PRO A 427 -1.39 16.22 -7.73
C PRO A 427 -1.92 16.43 -9.16
N GLY A 428 -2.87 17.32 -9.31
CA GLY A 428 -3.37 17.79 -10.60
C GLY A 428 -3.63 19.29 -10.59
N ALA A 429 -3.65 19.93 -11.73
CA ALA A 429 -3.66 21.40 -11.88
C ALA A 429 -4.81 22.13 -11.16
N SER A 430 -5.94 21.47 -10.94
CA SER A 430 -7.12 22.08 -10.28
C SER A 430 -7.65 21.24 -9.12
N ALA A 431 -7.37 19.95 -9.12
CA ALA A 431 -7.75 18.99 -8.10
C ALA A 431 -6.82 17.77 -8.23
N ALA A 432 -6.69 16.99 -7.17
CA ALA A 432 -5.97 15.73 -7.25
C ALA A 432 -6.58 14.82 -8.32
N GLN A 433 -5.74 14.18 -9.14
CA GLN A 433 -6.14 13.06 -9.98
C GLN A 433 -6.28 11.82 -9.11
N VAL A 434 -7.42 11.14 -9.18
CA VAL A 434 -7.80 10.07 -8.24
C VAL A 434 -8.34 8.87 -8.99
N ILE A 435 -7.71 7.73 -8.81
CA ILE A 435 -8.29 6.43 -9.15
C ILE A 435 -8.84 5.82 -7.86
N ARG A 436 -10.15 5.55 -7.80
CA ARG A 436 -10.76 4.77 -6.71
C ARG A 436 -10.41 3.30 -6.91
N VAL A 437 -10.14 2.59 -5.84
CA VAL A 437 -9.67 1.21 -5.92
C VAL A 437 -10.54 0.32 -5.04
N ASN A 438 -11.07 -0.76 -5.59
CA ASN A 438 -11.73 -1.80 -4.84
C ASN A 438 -10.73 -2.96 -4.63
N VAL A 439 -10.31 -3.17 -3.39
CA VAL A 439 -9.43 -4.27 -3.02
C VAL A 439 -10.27 -5.50 -2.73
N ARG A 440 -10.23 -6.49 -3.64
CA ARG A 440 -10.98 -7.74 -3.48
C ARG A 440 -10.50 -8.48 -2.24
N SER A 441 -11.45 -8.95 -1.44
CA SER A 441 -11.22 -9.81 -0.29
C SER A 441 -10.42 -11.07 -0.68
N ALA A 442 -9.47 -11.45 0.18
CA ALA A 442 -8.72 -12.70 0.06
C ALA A 442 -9.51 -13.94 0.55
N ASN A 443 -10.82 -13.80 0.75
CA ASN A 443 -11.70 -14.85 1.25
C ASN A 443 -11.80 -15.99 0.23
N TYR A 444 -11.52 -17.20 0.68
CA TYR A 444 -11.54 -18.42 -0.13
C TYR A 444 -12.95 -18.99 -0.23
N GLY A 445 -13.27 -19.65 -1.34
CA GLY A 445 -14.61 -20.19 -1.58
C GLY A 445 -15.02 -21.36 -0.68
N GLY A 446 -14.09 -21.94 0.09
CA GLY A 446 -14.37 -22.99 1.05
C GLY A 446 -15.17 -24.15 0.47
N SER A 447 -16.36 -24.42 1.02
CA SER A 447 -17.26 -25.46 0.56
C SER A 447 -17.86 -25.21 -0.85
N LYS A 448 -17.69 -24.02 -1.41
CA LYS A 448 -18.19 -23.63 -2.75
C LYS A 448 -17.22 -23.89 -3.89
N GLY A 449 -16.03 -24.42 -3.59
CA GLY A 449 -15.04 -24.80 -4.59
C GLY A 449 -13.65 -24.18 -4.36
N PRO A 450 -12.67 -24.60 -5.12
CA PRO A 450 -11.31 -24.05 -5.04
C PRO A 450 -11.28 -22.62 -5.55
N GLY A 451 -10.47 -21.76 -4.92
CA GLY A 451 -10.27 -20.37 -5.32
C GLY A 451 -11.00 -19.37 -4.44
N LEU A 452 -10.86 -18.11 -4.78
CA LEU A 452 -11.50 -17.02 -4.06
C LEU A 452 -13.04 -17.08 -4.16
N ARG A 453 -13.71 -16.57 -3.14
CA ARG A 453 -15.17 -16.46 -3.08
C ARG A 453 -15.71 -15.76 -4.34
N PRO A 454 -16.65 -16.42 -5.09
CA PRO A 454 -17.05 -15.94 -6.43
C PRO A 454 -17.66 -14.55 -6.45
N SER A 455 -18.36 -14.17 -5.37
CA SER A 455 -19.00 -12.85 -5.22
C SER A 455 -18.00 -11.69 -5.31
N GLY A 456 -16.75 -11.87 -4.86
CA GLY A 456 -15.72 -10.86 -4.97
C GLY A 456 -15.30 -10.51 -6.41
N ARG A 457 -15.72 -11.30 -7.42
CA ARG A 457 -15.50 -10.96 -8.84
C ARG A 457 -16.19 -9.66 -9.24
N VAL A 458 -17.20 -9.22 -8.49
CA VAL A 458 -17.93 -7.96 -8.72
C VAL A 458 -16.98 -6.76 -8.86
N VAL A 459 -15.84 -6.79 -8.17
CA VAL A 459 -14.77 -5.79 -8.27
C VAL A 459 -14.36 -5.56 -9.72
N PHE A 460 -14.17 -6.63 -10.50
CA PHE A 460 -13.66 -6.58 -11.87
C PHE A 460 -14.77 -6.65 -12.93
N THR A 461 -15.88 -7.33 -12.61
CA THR A 461 -16.95 -7.55 -13.58
C THR A 461 -17.97 -6.41 -13.65
N THR A 462 -18.11 -5.65 -12.57
CA THR A 462 -19.16 -4.64 -12.41
C THR A 462 -18.62 -3.27 -12.02
N LEU A 463 -17.65 -3.21 -11.12
CA LEU A 463 -17.23 -1.95 -10.50
C LEU A 463 -16.04 -1.30 -11.22
N ARG A 464 -15.07 -2.10 -11.75
CA ARG A 464 -13.94 -1.58 -12.50
C ARG A 464 -14.41 -0.85 -13.76
N GLY A 465 -13.79 0.27 -14.06
CA GLY A 465 -14.08 1.13 -15.20
C GLY A 465 -13.36 2.47 -15.01
N LYS A 466 -13.85 3.51 -15.65
CA LYS A 466 -13.25 4.84 -15.61
C LYS A 466 -13.05 5.35 -14.18
N ASP A 467 -11.82 5.75 -13.87
CA ASP A 467 -11.37 6.21 -12.55
C ASP A 467 -11.67 5.19 -11.41
N ILE A 468 -11.85 3.89 -11.75
CA ILE A 468 -12.11 2.83 -10.76
C ILE A 468 -11.29 1.59 -11.06
N GLY A 469 -10.24 1.38 -10.28
CA GLY A 469 -9.37 0.21 -10.35
C GLY A 469 -9.86 -0.97 -9.49
N GLY A 470 -9.25 -2.12 -9.73
CA GLY A 470 -9.45 -3.33 -8.94
C GLY A 470 -8.13 -4.00 -8.58
N VAL A 471 -7.97 -4.35 -7.31
CA VAL A 471 -6.78 -5.06 -6.82
C VAL A 471 -7.19 -6.41 -6.24
N GLN A 472 -6.40 -7.45 -6.53
CA GLN A 472 -6.55 -8.79 -5.97
C GLN A 472 -5.19 -9.28 -5.49
N GLN A 473 -5.12 -9.72 -4.23
CA GLN A 473 -3.93 -10.35 -3.67
C GLN A 473 -4.32 -11.42 -2.66
N TYR A 474 -3.78 -12.61 -2.79
CA TYR A 474 -4.01 -13.73 -1.88
C TYR A 474 -2.95 -14.81 -2.08
N ASP A 475 -2.72 -15.63 -1.05
CA ASP A 475 -1.87 -16.82 -1.18
C ASP A 475 -2.63 -17.93 -1.92
N VAL A 476 -2.18 -18.25 -3.13
CA VAL A 476 -2.78 -19.30 -3.97
C VAL A 476 -2.69 -20.71 -3.36
N ASN A 477 -1.81 -20.91 -2.36
CA ASN A 477 -1.66 -22.14 -1.61
C ASN A 477 -2.40 -22.09 -0.28
N HIS A 478 -3.31 -21.16 -0.14
CA HIS A 478 -4.09 -20.94 1.07
C HIS A 478 -4.73 -22.23 1.59
N ALA A 479 -4.49 -22.56 2.84
CA ALA A 479 -5.05 -23.71 3.54
C ALA A 479 -5.46 -23.28 4.96
N ASN A 480 -6.34 -22.28 5.06
CA ASN A 480 -6.74 -21.68 6.31
C ASN A 480 -8.16 -22.13 6.68
N ASN A 481 -8.35 -22.63 7.91
CA ASN A 481 -9.67 -23.02 8.44
C ASN A 481 -10.50 -21.81 8.90
N MET A 482 -9.87 -20.66 9.14
CA MET A 482 -10.52 -19.41 9.52
C MET A 482 -10.58 -18.42 8.35
N ASP A 483 -11.04 -18.92 7.20
CA ASP A 483 -11.05 -18.14 5.98
C ASP A 483 -11.94 -16.87 6.05
N THR A 484 -12.95 -16.88 6.90
CA THR A 484 -13.79 -15.72 7.21
C THR A 484 -12.98 -14.50 7.68
N LEU A 485 -11.82 -14.69 8.33
CA LEU A 485 -10.91 -13.59 8.70
C LEU A 485 -10.35 -12.81 7.48
N ASN A 486 -10.46 -13.38 6.29
CA ASN A 486 -10.08 -12.75 5.04
C ASN A 486 -11.20 -11.93 4.39
N SER A 487 -12.41 -12.03 4.90
CA SER A 487 -13.53 -11.16 4.51
C SER A 487 -13.28 -9.72 4.94
N THR A 488 -13.78 -8.77 4.18
CA THR A 488 -13.54 -7.35 4.47
C THR A 488 -14.50 -6.76 5.52
N GLY A 489 -15.43 -7.52 6.09
CA GLY A 489 -16.01 -7.23 7.40
C GLY A 489 -14.99 -7.27 8.54
N ASN A 490 -13.90 -8.05 8.36
CA ASN A 490 -12.74 -8.06 9.23
C ASN A 490 -11.69 -7.01 8.84
N PHE A 491 -12.12 -5.88 8.32
CA PHE A 491 -11.26 -4.78 7.89
C PHE A 491 -11.96 -3.45 8.18
N GLU A 492 -11.41 -2.69 9.10
CA GLU A 492 -11.87 -1.34 9.44
C GLU A 492 -10.70 -0.37 9.38
N THR A 493 -10.97 0.90 9.19
CA THR A 493 -9.93 1.93 9.27
C THR A 493 -10.21 2.84 10.46
N ILE A 494 -9.37 2.74 11.51
CA ILE A 494 -9.36 3.71 12.60
C ILE A 494 -9.11 5.10 11.99
N PRO A 495 -9.92 6.12 12.32
CA PRO A 495 -9.72 7.46 11.81
C PRO A 495 -8.37 8.07 12.17
N PRO A 496 -7.94 9.16 11.51
CA PRO A 496 -6.68 9.83 11.79
C PRO A 496 -6.48 10.15 13.27
N TYR A 497 -5.28 9.86 13.80
CA TYR A 497 -4.93 10.13 15.19
C TYR A 497 -3.42 10.31 15.39
N THR A 498 -3.08 10.93 16.53
CA THR A 498 -1.71 10.99 17.06
C THR A 498 -1.72 10.54 18.51
N ASN A 499 -0.81 9.63 18.89
CA ASN A 499 -0.62 9.17 20.26
C ASN A 499 0.88 9.17 20.60
N GLY A 500 1.33 10.19 21.31
CA GLY A 500 2.75 10.38 21.60
C GLY A 500 3.57 10.58 20.33
N ALA A 501 4.53 9.69 20.06
CA ALA A 501 5.34 9.70 18.84
C ALA A 501 4.68 9.01 17.65
N GLU A 502 3.61 8.24 17.87
CA GLU A 502 2.86 7.54 16.84
C GLU A 502 1.91 8.51 16.14
N ASN A 503 2.08 8.68 14.84
CA ASN A 503 1.24 9.57 14.02
C ASN A 503 0.67 8.82 12.82
N TYR A 504 -0.65 8.78 12.73
CA TYR A 504 -1.40 8.17 11.62
C TYR A 504 -2.36 9.20 11.00
N PRO A 505 -1.85 10.15 10.22
CA PRO A 505 -2.66 11.27 9.68
C PRO A 505 -3.71 10.82 8.65
N LEU A 506 -3.59 9.61 8.11
CA LEU A 506 -4.56 8.99 7.20
C LEU A 506 -5.39 7.88 7.86
N GLY A 507 -5.25 7.73 9.19
CA GLY A 507 -5.84 6.61 9.91
C GLY A 507 -4.97 5.36 9.87
N ARG A 508 -5.47 4.26 10.47
CA ARG A 508 -4.76 3.00 10.60
C ARG A 508 -5.70 1.81 10.38
N VAL A 509 -5.29 0.82 9.62
CA VAL A 509 -6.09 -0.40 9.40
C VAL A 509 -6.24 -1.17 10.73
N LEU A 510 -7.45 -1.60 11.04
CA LEU A 510 -7.80 -2.46 12.17
C LEU A 510 -8.29 -3.81 11.65
N ARG A 511 -7.70 -4.90 12.13
CA ARG A 511 -8.08 -6.27 11.73
C ARG A 511 -8.22 -7.20 12.92
N GLY A 512 -9.17 -8.12 12.83
CA GLY A 512 -9.31 -9.22 13.76
C GLY A 512 -8.35 -10.38 13.43
N ARG A 513 -7.89 -11.06 14.43
CA ARG A 513 -7.08 -12.28 14.32
C ARG A 513 -7.38 -13.23 15.47
N THR A 514 -6.95 -14.48 15.35
CA THR A 514 -6.91 -15.40 16.48
C THR A 514 -5.45 -15.69 16.88
N ALA A 515 -5.24 -16.36 18.01
CA ALA A 515 -3.89 -16.76 18.46
C ALA A 515 -3.17 -17.68 17.45
N THR A 516 -3.93 -18.47 16.68
CA THR A 516 -3.41 -19.49 15.76
C THR A 516 -3.67 -19.19 14.29
N TRP A 517 -4.62 -18.30 13.99
CA TRP A 517 -5.04 -17.97 12.65
C TRP A 517 -4.95 -16.47 12.41
N TYR A 518 -4.37 -16.10 11.29
CA TYR A 518 -4.20 -14.71 10.85
C TYR A 518 -4.91 -14.54 9.51
N PRO A 519 -5.32 -13.33 9.17
CA PRO A 519 -5.64 -13.00 7.80
C PRO A 519 -4.51 -13.37 6.83
N ASP A 520 -4.82 -13.41 5.54
CA ASP A 520 -3.87 -13.75 4.49
C ASP A 520 -2.63 -12.84 4.57
N LYS A 521 -1.45 -13.46 4.72
CA LYS A 521 -0.20 -12.72 4.91
C LYS A 521 0.26 -11.95 3.68
N THR A 522 -0.18 -12.36 2.49
CA THR A 522 0.15 -11.61 1.27
C THR A 522 -0.69 -10.34 1.18
N MET A 523 -1.94 -10.38 1.68
CA MET A 523 -2.76 -9.19 1.84
C MET A 523 -2.21 -8.26 2.92
N ASP A 524 -1.74 -8.79 4.06
CA ASP A 524 -1.05 -7.98 5.07
C ASP A 524 0.21 -7.33 4.51
N ALA A 525 1.00 -8.06 3.70
CA ALA A 525 2.18 -7.53 3.03
C ALA A 525 1.84 -6.39 2.06
N LEU A 526 0.72 -6.49 1.32
CA LEU A 526 0.22 -5.40 0.48
C LEU A 526 -0.11 -4.15 1.30
N ILE A 527 -0.85 -4.31 2.41
CA ILE A 527 -1.25 -3.19 3.27
C ILE A 527 -0.02 -2.51 3.88
N ASP A 528 0.90 -3.29 4.42
CA ASP A 528 2.10 -2.78 5.08
C ASP A 528 3.07 -2.10 4.08
N ALA A 529 3.13 -2.61 2.84
CA ALA A 529 3.96 -2.03 1.77
C ALA A 529 3.55 -0.61 1.41
N GLN A 530 2.28 -0.24 1.58
CA GLN A 530 1.83 1.15 1.32
C GLN A 530 2.48 2.16 2.27
N GLY A 531 2.95 1.73 3.45
CA GLY A 531 3.68 2.55 4.41
C GLY A 531 2.85 3.61 5.14
N GLN A 532 1.56 3.73 4.85
CA GLN A 532 0.69 4.79 5.38
C GLN A 532 -0.16 4.34 6.57
N GLN A 533 -0.83 3.20 6.45
CA GLN A 533 -1.89 2.73 7.34
C GLN A 533 -1.62 1.31 7.84
N THR A 534 -0.45 1.08 8.45
CA THR A 534 -0.06 -0.26 8.94
C THR A 534 -1.12 -0.89 9.84
N SER A 535 -1.24 -2.22 9.80
CA SER A 535 -2.30 -2.93 10.52
C SER A 535 -2.13 -2.89 12.04
N LEU A 536 -3.24 -2.68 12.75
CA LEU A 536 -3.43 -2.98 14.17
C LEU A 536 -4.32 -4.22 14.27
N ALA A 537 -3.96 -5.18 15.10
CA ALA A 537 -4.75 -6.40 15.26
C ALA A 537 -5.36 -6.51 16.67
N ILE A 538 -6.64 -6.94 16.73
CA ILE A 538 -7.35 -7.30 17.98
C ILE A 538 -7.75 -8.76 17.95
N ASP A 539 -7.97 -9.37 19.10
CA ASP A 539 -8.42 -10.76 19.20
C ASP A 539 -9.92 -10.86 18.93
N THR A 540 -10.29 -11.56 17.88
CA THR A 540 -11.67 -11.87 17.50
C THR A 540 -11.98 -13.37 17.59
N SER A 541 -11.10 -14.14 18.25
CA SER A 541 -11.20 -15.60 18.34
C SER A 541 -12.44 -16.12 19.07
N TRP A 542 -13.06 -15.27 19.87
CA TRP A 542 -14.27 -15.57 20.63
C TRP A 542 -15.56 -15.41 19.79
N LEU A 543 -15.51 -14.67 18.70
CA LEU A 543 -16.62 -14.46 17.76
C LEU A 543 -16.76 -15.65 16.79
N LEU A 544 -17.98 -15.91 16.32
CA LEU A 544 -18.27 -16.96 15.34
C LEU A 544 -17.75 -16.57 13.96
N VAL A 545 -18.08 -15.36 13.53
CA VAL A 545 -17.64 -14.81 12.25
C VAL A 545 -16.20 -14.30 12.39
N GLY A 546 -15.85 -13.67 13.49
CA GLY A 546 -14.50 -13.24 13.81
C GLY A 546 -14.12 -11.89 13.21
N HIS A 547 -15.08 -11.03 12.91
CA HIS A 547 -14.87 -9.74 12.28
C HIS A 547 -14.79 -8.59 13.29
N VAL A 548 -14.04 -7.55 12.97
CA VAL A 548 -13.91 -6.35 13.80
C VAL A 548 -15.18 -5.50 13.79
N ASP A 549 -15.91 -5.49 12.69
CA ASP A 549 -17.15 -4.74 12.52
C ASP A 549 -18.32 -5.23 13.40
N GLU A 550 -18.20 -6.46 13.96
CA GLU A 550 -19.16 -6.97 14.95
C GLU A 550 -19.11 -6.21 16.27
N THR A 551 -17.95 -5.64 16.63
CA THR A 551 -17.71 -5.09 17.98
C THR A 551 -17.35 -3.63 18.03
N VAL A 552 -16.83 -3.05 16.96
CA VAL A 552 -16.37 -1.63 16.92
C VAL A 552 -16.82 -0.93 15.64
N SER A 553 -17.08 0.37 15.76
CA SER A 553 -17.29 1.29 14.66
C SER A 553 -16.84 2.70 15.06
N PHE A 554 -16.70 3.62 14.11
CA PHE A 554 -16.19 4.96 14.37
C PHE A 554 -17.12 6.04 13.80
N MET A 555 -17.27 7.15 14.53
CA MET A 555 -18.03 8.30 14.08
C MET A 555 -17.29 9.59 14.35
N LYS A 556 -17.45 10.56 13.46
CA LYS A 556 -16.86 11.89 13.64
C LYS A 556 -17.46 12.60 14.86
N SER A 557 -16.63 13.29 15.62
CA SER A 557 -17.06 14.06 16.78
C SER A 557 -16.19 15.30 16.99
N THR A 558 -16.54 16.07 18.03
CA THR A 558 -15.76 17.25 18.46
C THR A 558 -14.81 16.94 19.62
N THR A 559 -14.51 15.67 19.86
CA THR A 559 -13.53 15.23 20.87
C THR A 559 -12.11 15.63 20.47
N PRO A 560 -11.13 15.56 21.39
CA PRO A 560 -9.74 15.85 21.06
C PRO A 560 -9.18 15.03 19.90
N HIS A 561 -9.61 13.75 19.74
CA HIS A 561 -9.22 12.91 18.61
C HIS A 561 -10.05 13.15 17.33
N GLY A 562 -11.11 13.97 17.38
CA GLY A 562 -11.99 14.26 16.24
C GLY A 562 -12.98 13.14 15.92
N PHE A 563 -13.00 12.06 16.70
CA PHE A 563 -13.93 10.94 16.53
C PHE A 563 -14.29 10.28 17.86
N ILE A 564 -15.35 9.51 17.85
CA ILE A 564 -15.74 8.58 18.91
C ILE A 564 -15.70 7.15 18.37
N MET A 565 -15.45 6.20 19.24
CA MET A 565 -15.55 4.77 18.99
C MET A 565 -16.85 4.23 19.59
N LEU A 566 -17.68 3.63 18.76
CA LEU A 566 -18.83 2.84 19.20
C LEU A 566 -18.33 1.45 19.55
N VAL A 567 -18.74 0.91 20.70
CA VAL A 567 -18.34 -0.42 21.15
C VAL A 567 -19.53 -1.16 21.78
N THR A 568 -19.63 -2.44 21.49
CA THR A 568 -20.66 -3.34 22.05
C THR A 568 -20.55 -3.40 23.58
N ASP A 569 -21.69 -3.28 24.30
CA ASP A 569 -21.78 -3.32 25.77
C ASP A 569 -22.79 -4.38 26.26
N PRO A 570 -22.37 -5.66 26.37
CA PRO A 570 -23.24 -6.72 26.85
C PRO A 570 -23.70 -6.52 28.30
N ALA A 571 -22.84 -5.99 29.17
CA ALA A 571 -23.15 -5.74 30.56
C ALA A 571 -24.23 -4.65 30.71
N GLY A 572 -24.13 -3.56 29.93
CA GLY A 572 -25.14 -2.52 29.88
C GLY A 572 -26.49 -3.03 29.39
N ALA A 573 -26.51 -3.86 28.35
CA ALA A 573 -27.73 -4.46 27.85
C ALA A 573 -28.44 -5.36 28.88
N VAL A 574 -27.68 -6.24 29.54
CA VAL A 574 -28.19 -7.09 30.63
C VAL A 574 -28.73 -6.22 31.76
N LYS A 575 -28.01 -5.19 32.18
CA LYS A 575 -28.48 -4.26 33.22
C LYS A 575 -29.78 -3.55 32.82
N MET A 576 -29.95 -3.10 31.61
CA MET A 576 -31.19 -2.48 31.13
C MET A 576 -32.38 -3.44 31.28
N LEU A 577 -32.23 -4.72 30.91
CA LEU A 577 -33.30 -5.72 31.09
C LEU A 577 -33.59 -6.00 32.57
N GLN A 578 -32.57 -6.06 33.45
CA GLN A 578 -32.73 -6.25 34.89
C GLN A 578 -33.48 -5.07 35.53
N ASP A 579 -33.15 -3.84 35.13
CA ASP A 579 -33.83 -2.64 35.62
C ASP A 579 -35.32 -2.65 35.22
N GLN A 580 -35.63 -3.07 33.99
CA GLN A 580 -37.00 -3.20 33.53
C GLN A 580 -37.76 -4.34 34.24
N SER A 581 -37.10 -5.47 34.48
CA SER A 581 -37.72 -6.58 35.25
C SER A 581 -38.00 -6.13 36.69
N THR A 582 -37.11 -5.40 37.32
CA THR A 582 -37.31 -4.83 38.66
C THR A 582 -38.43 -3.81 38.70
N ALA A 583 -38.63 -3.04 37.62
CA ALA A 583 -39.76 -2.09 37.44
C ALA A 583 -41.08 -2.78 37.15
N GLY A 584 -41.12 -4.13 37.11
CA GLY A 584 -42.37 -4.89 36.86
C GLY A 584 -42.67 -5.20 35.39
N ASN A 585 -41.74 -4.87 34.47
CA ASN A 585 -41.89 -5.07 33.05
C ASN A 585 -41.35 -6.43 32.54
N GLY A 586 -41.08 -7.39 33.44
CA GLY A 586 -40.50 -8.68 33.08
C GLY A 586 -41.21 -9.49 32.05
N SER A 587 -42.54 -9.36 31.94
CA SER A 587 -43.38 -10.03 30.94
C SER A 587 -43.41 -9.34 29.57
N THR A 588 -42.77 -8.18 29.42
CA THR A 588 -42.72 -7.46 28.14
C THR A 588 -42.00 -8.30 27.10
N ALA A 589 -42.60 -8.39 25.92
CA ALA A 589 -42.06 -9.12 24.80
C ALA A 589 -40.83 -8.43 24.20
N MET A 590 -39.80 -9.20 23.83
CA MET A 590 -38.70 -8.85 23.01
C MET A 590 -38.83 -9.58 21.67
N PHE A 591 -38.28 -9.01 20.62
CA PHE A 591 -38.26 -9.60 19.28
C PHE A 591 -39.69 -9.89 18.76
N SER A 592 -40.63 -9.01 19.09
CA SER A 592 -42.03 -9.16 18.69
C SER A 592 -42.18 -9.14 17.19
N GLY A 593 -42.89 -10.14 16.65
CA GLY A 593 -43.11 -10.26 15.20
C GLY A 593 -42.00 -11.01 14.46
N THR A 594 -40.93 -11.45 15.16
CA THR A 594 -39.86 -12.23 14.59
C THR A 594 -39.91 -13.70 15.04
N SER A 595 -39.09 -14.55 14.46
CA SER A 595 -38.93 -15.96 14.84
C SER A 595 -38.31 -16.15 16.22
N GLY A 596 -37.65 -15.09 16.80
CA GLY A 596 -36.97 -15.11 18.10
C GLY A 596 -37.81 -14.60 19.27
N ALA A 597 -39.12 -14.38 19.12
CA ALA A 597 -40.00 -13.77 20.14
C ALA A 597 -39.81 -14.42 21.53
N THR A 598 -39.57 -13.60 22.54
CA THR A 598 -39.33 -14.00 23.93
C THR A 598 -39.79 -12.91 24.91
N THR A 599 -39.48 -13.01 26.19
CA THR A 599 -39.74 -11.95 27.20
C THR A 599 -38.50 -11.60 27.97
N ILE A 600 -38.46 -10.40 28.58
CA ILE A 600 -37.40 -9.96 29.46
C ILE A 600 -37.07 -11.01 30.52
N SER A 601 -38.11 -11.50 31.24
CA SER A 601 -37.92 -12.51 32.30
C SER A 601 -37.34 -13.83 31.77
N SER A 602 -37.75 -14.26 30.57
CA SER A 602 -37.25 -15.48 29.95
C SER A 602 -35.77 -15.36 29.58
N VAL A 603 -35.37 -14.20 29.05
CA VAL A 603 -33.95 -13.91 28.73
C VAL A 603 -33.09 -13.87 30.01
N LEU A 604 -33.54 -13.16 31.04
CA LEU A 604 -32.82 -13.06 32.32
C LEU A 604 -32.74 -14.38 33.10
N ALA A 605 -33.71 -15.28 32.91
CA ALA A 605 -33.68 -16.62 33.51
C ALA A 605 -32.76 -17.60 32.78
N ASN A 606 -32.28 -17.26 31.59
CA ASN A 606 -31.37 -18.09 30.82
C ASN A 606 -29.92 -17.87 31.33
N THR A 607 -29.49 -18.76 32.22
CA THR A 607 -28.15 -18.65 32.85
C THR A 607 -27.01 -18.73 31.84
N ALA A 608 -27.19 -19.51 30.74
CA ALA A 608 -26.16 -19.62 29.70
C ALA A 608 -25.96 -18.27 29.00
N ILE A 609 -27.06 -17.60 28.61
CA ILE A 609 -26.98 -16.27 28.01
C ILE A 609 -26.34 -15.29 29.01
N MET A 610 -26.76 -15.30 30.30
CA MET A 610 -26.23 -14.36 31.30
C MET A 610 -24.72 -14.55 31.54
N THR A 611 -24.27 -15.80 31.68
CA THR A 611 -22.83 -16.07 31.86
C THR A 611 -22.04 -15.65 30.61
N HIS A 612 -22.54 -16.00 29.42
CA HIS A 612 -21.85 -15.65 28.19
C HIS A 612 -21.70 -14.14 27.97
N ASN A 613 -22.70 -13.33 28.37
CA ASN A 613 -22.56 -11.88 28.27
C ASN A 613 -21.53 -11.31 29.24
N GLN A 614 -21.21 -11.99 30.36
CA GLN A 614 -20.08 -11.61 31.22
C GLN A 614 -18.75 -11.90 30.53
N ASP A 615 -18.63 -13.09 29.88
CA ASP A 615 -17.42 -13.46 29.12
C ASP A 615 -17.21 -12.50 27.92
N ALA A 616 -18.24 -12.27 27.12
CA ALA A 616 -18.20 -11.34 25.99
C ALA A 616 -17.81 -9.91 26.41
N ALA A 617 -18.30 -9.43 27.56
CA ALA A 617 -17.90 -8.12 28.08
C ALA A 617 -16.41 -8.04 28.41
N ALA A 618 -15.81 -9.12 28.90
CA ALA A 618 -14.36 -9.19 29.17
C ALA A 618 -13.54 -9.23 27.86
N ASP A 619 -13.98 -10.01 26.87
CA ASP A 619 -13.33 -10.08 25.56
C ASP A 619 -13.38 -8.71 24.84
N ILE A 620 -14.53 -8.04 24.84
CA ILE A 620 -14.69 -6.71 24.29
C ILE A 620 -13.79 -5.69 25.01
N GLN A 621 -13.73 -5.76 26.36
CA GLN A 621 -12.84 -4.85 27.10
C GLN A 621 -11.38 -5.05 26.71
N ALA A 622 -10.93 -6.29 26.48
CA ALA A 622 -9.58 -6.57 26.01
C ALA A 622 -9.32 -5.96 24.61
N GLN A 623 -10.29 -6.02 23.71
CA GLN A 623 -10.20 -5.35 22.39
C GLN A 623 -10.10 -3.82 22.54
N VAL A 624 -10.96 -3.23 23.39
CA VAL A 624 -10.96 -1.80 23.71
C VAL A 624 -9.60 -1.36 24.27
N ASP A 625 -9.02 -2.14 25.18
CA ASP A 625 -7.72 -1.82 25.79
C ASP A 625 -6.59 -1.77 24.75
N VAL A 626 -6.58 -2.68 23.77
CA VAL A 626 -5.62 -2.64 22.66
C VAL A 626 -5.79 -1.39 21.80
N ILE A 627 -7.03 -1.04 21.45
CA ILE A 627 -7.32 0.14 20.63
C ILE A 627 -6.96 1.43 21.41
N LYS A 628 -7.33 1.53 22.68
CA LYS A 628 -6.96 2.67 23.54
C LYS A 628 -5.44 2.83 23.68
N ALA A 629 -4.73 1.73 23.88
CA ALA A 629 -3.26 1.76 23.97
C ALA A 629 -2.62 2.29 22.67
N ALA A 630 -3.18 1.90 21.52
CA ALA A 630 -2.68 2.33 20.20
C ALA A 630 -3.04 3.79 19.89
N THR A 631 -4.27 4.21 20.21
CA THR A 631 -4.82 5.51 19.77
C THR A 631 -4.71 6.62 20.81
N GLY A 632 -4.64 6.29 22.09
CA GLY A 632 -4.75 7.26 23.18
C GLY A 632 -6.20 7.66 23.51
N LEU A 633 -7.23 7.02 22.90
CA LEU A 633 -8.64 7.30 23.20
C LEU A 633 -8.93 7.17 24.70
N THR A 634 -9.70 8.10 25.20
CA THR A 634 -10.19 8.12 26.58
C THR A 634 -11.59 7.49 26.68
N ASP A 635 -12.01 7.10 27.88
CA ASP A 635 -13.36 6.55 28.10
C ASP A 635 -14.48 7.52 27.69
N ALA A 636 -14.21 8.83 27.73
CA ALA A 636 -15.17 9.87 27.31
C ALA A 636 -15.40 9.88 25.78
N GLU A 637 -14.53 9.24 25.02
CA GLU A 637 -14.60 9.13 23.54
C GLU A 637 -15.14 7.77 23.09
N ILE A 638 -15.55 6.92 24.05
CA ILE A 638 -16.12 5.61 23.80
C ILE A 638 -17.60 5.61 24.11
N VAL A 639 -18.41 5.30 23.11
CA VAL A 639 -19.85 5.14 23.25
C VAL A 639 -20.18 3.66 23.41
N LYS A 640 -20.63 3.28 24.60
CA LYS A 640 -21.06 1.92 24.90
C LYS A 640 -22.46 1.68 24.37
N VAL A 641 -22.59 0.70 23.47
CA VAL A 641 -23.84 0.35 22.77
C VAL A 641 -24.41 -0.93 23.37
N PRO A 642 -25.62 -0.91 23.96
CA PRO A 642 -26.16 -2.06 24.68
C PRO A 642 -26.61 -3.16 23.70
N ILE A 643 -25.80 -4.18 23.56
CA ILE A 643 -26.00 -5.36 22.68
C ILE A 643 -25.69 -6.61 23.49
N MET A 644 -26.61 -7.58 23.49
CA MET A 644 -26.38 -8.89 24.08
C MET A 644 -25.82 -9.89 23.07
N HIS A 645 -25.09 -10.85 23.58
CA HIS A 645 -24.51 -11.95 22.83
C HIS A 645 -25.12 -13.30 23.24
N ARG A 646 -25.06 -14.29 22.34
CA ARG A 646 -25.38 -15.70 22.59
C ARG A 646 -24.31 -16.60 22.02
N LEU A 647 -24.27 -17.83 22.50
CA LEU A 647 -23.40 -18.86 21.93
C LEU A 647 -24.08 -19.57 20.77
N THR A 648 -23.34 -19.74 19.69
CA THR A 648 -23.63 -20.62 18.57
C THR A 648 -22.37 -21.46 18.33
N SER A 649 -22.48 -22.79 18.42
CA SER A 649 -21.33 -23.68 18.21
C SER A 649 -20.08 -23.31 19.02
N SER A 650 -20.24 -22.95 20.28
CA SER A 650 -19.17 -22.51 21.21
C SER A 650 -18.50 -21.16 20.88
N LYS A 651 -19.03 -20.40 19.95
CA LYS A 651 -18.60 -19.06 19.58
C LYS A 651 -19.70 -18.03 19.81
N SER A 652 -19.33 -16.78 19.94
CA SER A 652 -20.23 -15.67 20.21
C SER A 652 -20.81 -15.08 18.93
N VAL A 653 -22.11 -14.78 18.96
CA VAL A 653 -22.80 -13.96 17.97
C VAL A 653 -23.73 -12.97 18.66
N ALA A 654 -24.14 -11.92 17.98
CA ALA A 654 -25.15 -11.01 18.49
C ALA A 654 -26.47 -11.72 18.80
N TYR A 655 -27.06 -11.49 19.98
CA TYR A 655 -28.37 -11.98 20.37
C TYR A 655 -29.47 -10.94 20.15
N ILE A 656 -29.13 -9.70 20.34
CA ILE A 656 -29.88 -8.52 19.91
C ILE A 656 -29.18 -8.01 18.68
N PRO A 657 -29.86 -7.66 17.58
CA PRO A 657 -29.21 -7.12 16.39
C PRO A 657 -28.10 -6.13 16.72
N GLY A 658 -26.89 -6.41 16.19
CA GLY A 658 -25.65 -5.78 16.56
C GLY A 658 -25.58 -4.33 16.09
N THR A 659 -26.14 -3.39 16.83
CA THR A 659 -26.28 -1.97 16.47
C THR A 659 -24.95 -1.30 16.10
N VAL A 660 -23.80 -1.81 16.59
CA VAL A 660 -22.45 -1.34 16.21
C VAL A 660 -22.13 -1.71 14.78
N ASN A 661 -22.60 -2.86 14.28
CA ASN A 661 -22.47 -3.31 12.90
C ASN A 661 -23.45 -2.54 11.99
N GLY A 662 -23.35 -1.20 12.04
CA GLY A 662 -24.14 -0.24 11.29
C GLY A 662 -23.30 0.53 10.30
N ILE A 663 -23.89 1.53 9.63
CA ILE A 663 -23.22 2.27 8.56
C ILE A 663 -23.08 3.73 8.95
N ALA A 664 -21.84 4.20 9.09
CA ALA A 664 -21.50 5.62 9.20
C ALA A 664 -21.71 6.29 7.84
N MET A 665 -22.90 6.86 7.59
CA MET A 665 -23.26 7.47 6.32
C MET A 665 -22.58 8.83 6.11
N SER A 666 -22.47 9.59 7.18
CA SER A 666 -21.77 10.90 7.21
C SER A 666 -21.39 11.23 8.64
N ASP A 667 -20.80 12.39 8.87
CA ASP A 667 -20.46 12.89 10.20
C ASP A 667 -21.69 13.14 11.11
N LYS A 668 -22.91 13.07 10.58
CA LYS A 668 -24.17 13.34 11.31
C LYS A 668 -25.21 12.23 11.20
N ILE A 669 -24.95 11.19 10.43
CA ILE A 669 -25.94 10.17 10.11
C ILE A 669 -25.35 8.79 10.28
N PHE A 670 -26.04 7.96 11.07
CA PHE A 670 -25.72 6.55 11.28
C PHE A 670 -26.93 5.68 10.98
N PHE A 671 -26.77 4.67 10.14
CA PHE A 671 -27.80 3.65 9.90
C PHE A 671 -27.50 2.46 10.81
N ALA A 672 -28.49 2.01 11.56
CA ALA A 672 -28.37 0.95 12.53
C ALA A 672 -29.39 -0.17 12.28
N PRO A 673 -29.05 -1.46 12.53
CA PRO A 673 -30.00 -2.55 12.51
C PRO A 673 -31.08 -2.36 13.59
N ASP A 674 -32.29 -2.74 13.28
CA ASP A 674 -33.44 -2.65 14.23
C ASP A 674 -33.25 -3.67 15.37
N PRO A 675 -33.11 -3.27 16.63
CA PRO A 675 -32.82 -4.18 17.73
C PRO A 675 -34.02 -5.04 18.15
N HIS A 676 -35.25 -4.74 17.69
CA HIS A 676 -36.50 -5.42 18.10
C HIS A 676 -36.62 -5.60 19.62
N GLY A 677 -36.18 -4.59 20.39
CA GLY A 677 -36.12 -4.61 21.85
C GLY A 677 -37.52 -4.54 22.49
N PRO A 678 -37.59 -4.65 23.82
CA PRO A 678 -38.84 -4.55 24.52
C PRO A 678 -39.38 -3.11 24.46
N VAL A 679 -40.65 -3.00 24.07
CA VAL A 679 -41.36 -1.71 23.97
C VAL A 679 -42.03 -1.40 25.30
N ILE A 680 -41.53 -0.36 25.97
CA ILE A 680 -42.00 0.12 27.28
C ILE A 680 -42.38 1.59 27.16
N GLY A 681 -43.59 1.91 27.57
CA GLY A 681 -44.14 3.26 27.40
C GLY A 681 -44.22 3.71 25.94
N GLY A 682 -44.36 2.75 25.00
CA GLY A 682 -44.49 3.01 23.57
C GLY A 682 -43.11 3.21 22.85
N LYS A 683 -42.01 2.94 23.54
CA LYS A 683 -40.65 3.09 22.98
C LYS A 683 -39.83 1.83 23.19
N ASP A 684 -39.11 1.41 22.17
CA ASP A 684 -38.04 0.41 22.31
C ASP A 684 -36.93 0.98 23.18
N ILE A 685 -36.54 0.24 24.23
CA ILE A 685 -35.56 0.72 25.21
C ILE A 685 -34.12 0.79 24.63
N PHE A 686 -33.76 -0.14 23.72
CA PHE A 686 -32.43 -0.16 23.10
C PHE A 686 -32.29 0.95 22.06
N LYS A 687 -33.32 1.14 21.22
CA LYS A 687 -33.39 2.29 20.29
C LYS A 687 -33.26 3.61 21.06
N THR A 688 -34.04 3.77 22.12
CA THR A 688 -34.06 5.00 22.92
C THR A 688 -32.69 5.27 23.56
N ALA A 689 -32.02 4.25 24.09
CA ALA A 689 -30.71 4.39 24.70
C ALA A 689 -29.65 4.76 23.67
N PHE A 690 -29.64 4.12 22.52
CA PHE A 690 -28.67 4.40 21.45
C PHE A 690 -28.89 5.79 20.83
N GLU A 691 -30.12 6.15 20.52
CA GLU A 691 -30.48 7.49 20.02
C GLU A 691 -30.07 8.59 21.00
N ALA A 692 -30.30 8.39 22.30
CA ALA A 692 -29.89 9.34 23.32
C ALA A 692 -28.37 9.51 23.34
N SER A 693 -27.61 8.42 23.27
CA SER A 693 -26.14 8.46 23.22
C SER A 693 -25.65 9.18 21.96
N MET A 694 -26.18 8.85 20.79
CA MET A 694 -25.76 9.44 19.50
C MET A 694 -26.15 10.92 19.39
N THR A 695 -27.30 11.30 19.96
CA THR A 695 -27.77 12.70 19.98
C THR A 695 -26.83 13.61 20.75
N THR A 696 -26.11 13.12 21.78
CA THR A 696 -25.11 13.91 22.50
C THR A 696 -23.98 14.37 21.59
N TRP A 697 -23.72 13.65 20.51
CA TRP A 697 -22.71 13.95 19.47
C TRP A 697 -23.33 14.62 18.22
N GLY A 698 -24.64 14.93 18.27
CA GLY A 698 -25.38 15.52 17.16
C GLY A 698 -25.52 14.57 15.96
N ILE A 699 -25.56 13.26 16.22
CA ILE A 699 -25.72 12.21 15.23
C ILE A 699 -27.18 11.72 15.24
N THR A 700 -27.78 11.65 14.07
CA THR A 700 -29.12 11.08 13.87
C THR A 700 -29.01 9.62 13.48
N VAL A 701 -29.75 8.76 14.15
CA VAL A 701 -29.86 7.33 13.87
C VAL A 701 -31.08 7.05 13.02
N TYR A 702 -30.92 6.26 11.97
CA TYR A 702 -31.99 5.69 11.17
C TYR A 702 -31.94 4.17 11.27
N TRP A 703 -33.11 3.55 11.56
CA TRP A 703 -33.23 2.12 11.79
C TRP A 703 -33.55 1.38 10.50
N VAL A 704 -32.87 0.27 10.26
CA VAL A 704 -32.99 -0.58 9.09
C VAL A 704 -33.38 -1.99 9.54
N GLU A 705 -34.43 -2.55 8.92
CA GLU A 705 -34.91 -3.90 9.19
C GLU A 705 -33.98 -4.93 8.52
N ASP A 706 -33.42 -5.85 9.29
CA ASP A 706 -32.48 -6.85 8.79
C ASP A 706 -32.69 -8.25 9.40
N TRP A 707 -33.67 -8.43 10.28
CA TRP A 707 -33.84 -9.63 11.09
C TRP A 707 -33.85 -10.92 10.29
N ASP A 708 -34.78 -11.06 9.31
CA ASP A 708 -35.02 -12.33 8.61
C ASP A 708 -33.90 -12.67 7.60
N LEU A 709 -33.20 -11.67 7.11
CA LEU A 709 -32.22 -11.84 6.03
C LEU A 709 -30.77 -11.88 6.50
N PHE A 710 -30.43 -11.09 7.54
CA PHE A 710 -29.06 -10.92 7.99
C PHE A 710 -28.87 -11.35 9.45
N HIS A 711 -29.61 -10.79 10.40
CA HIS A 711 -29.46 -11.13 11.82
C HIS A 711 -29.70 -12.63 12.11
N ALA A 712 -30.73 -13.23 11.48
CA ALA A 712 -30.99 -14.68 11.61
C ALA A 712 -29.86 -15.56 11.04
N LEU A 713 -28.92 -14.99 10.30
CA LEU A 713 -27.76 -15.65 9.70
C LEU A 713 -26.42 -15.11 10.25
N ASP A 714 -26.49 -14.58 11.49
CA ASP A 714 -25.35 -14.14 12.29
C ASP A 714 -24.57 -12.93 11.73
N GLY A 715 -25.23 -12.02 10.96
CA GLY A 715 -24.67 -10.75 10.47
C GLY A 715 -25.72 -9.64 10.48
N GLU A 716 -25.32 -8.39 10.17
CA GLU A 716 -26.18 -7.21 10.24
C GLU A 716 -26.06 -6.33 8.99
N ILE A 717 -26.60 -5.09 9.05
CA ILE A 717 -26.67 -4.20 7.88
C ILE A 717 -25.30 -3.77 7.34
N HIS A 718 -24.24 -3.68 8.16
CA HIS A 718 -22.88 -3.42 7.68
C HIS A 718 -22.39 -4.58 6.82
N CYS A 719 -22.50 -5.80 7.33
CA CYS A 719 -22.17 -7.02 6.58
C CYS A 719 -22.95 -7.11 5.24
N ALA A 720 -24.19 -6.61 5.21
CA ALA A 720 -25.11 -6.63 4.07
C ALA A 720 -24.82 -5.56 3.00
N THR A 721 -24.01 -4.57 3.33
CA THR A 721 -23.74 -3.39 2.50
C THR A 721 -22.24 -3.15 2.35
N ASN A 722 -21.87 -2.25 1.45
CA ASN A 722 -20.51 -1.73 1.35
C ASN A 722 -20.57 -0.26 0.93
N ALA A 723 -19.58 0.53 1.23
CA ALA A 723 -19.65 1.97 1.05
C ALA A 723 -18.40 2.54 0.36
N ASP A 724 -18.56 2.97 -0.90
CA ASP A 724 -17.57 3.88 -1.51
C ASP A 724 -17.72 5.26 -0.84
N ARG A 725 -16.62 5.82 -0.40
CA ARG A 725 -16.58 7.08 0.35
C ARG A 725 -15.96 8.20 -0.45
N VAL A 726 -16.37 9.42 -0.18
CA VAL A 726 -15.86 10.62 -0.85
C VAL A 726 -14.36 10.76 -0.62
N VAL A 727 -13.60 10.87 -1.70
CA VAL A 727 -12.23 11.38 -1.73
C VAL A 727 -12.32 12.86 -2.03
N GLY A 728 -11.76 13.71 -1.18
CA GLY A 728 -11.84 15.16 -1.35
C GLY A 728 -11.02 15.62 -2.56
N ALA A 729 -11.49 16.68 -3.24
CA ALA A 729 -10.72 17.30 -4.33
C ALA A 729 -9.36 17.89 -3.87
N GLY A 730 -9.23 18.18 -2.58
CA GLY A 730 -8.01 18.63 -1.92
C GLY A 730 -7.24 17.49 -1.23
N GLU A 731 -7.33 16.27 -1.77
CA GLU A 731 -6.57 15.13 -1.25
C GLU A 731 -5.06 15.40 -1.32
N THR A 732 -4.36 15.19 -0.21
CA THR A 732 -2.93 15.48 -0.07
C THR A 732 -2.23 14.43 0.81
N TRP A 733 -2.47 13.13 0.56
CA TRP A 733 -1.85 12.04 1.33
C TRP A 733 -0.32 12.20 1.46
N TRP A 734 0.31 12.80 0.47
CA TRP A 734 1.75 13.02 0.39
C TRP A 734 2.30 13.98 1.44
N THR A 735 1.45 14.76 2.10
CA THR A 735 1.83 15.61 3.24
C THR A 735 1.82 14.86 4.58
N SER A 736 1.52 13.58 4.58
CA SER A 736 1.43 12.75 5.79
C SER A 736 2.74 12.60 6.56
N GLY A 737 3.87 12.79 5.89
CA GLY A 737 5.20 12.57 6.45
C GLY A 737 5.60 11.08 6.54
N LYS A 738 4.87 10.18 5.85
CA LYS A 738 5.12 8.73 5.82
C LYS A 738 5.44 8.25 4.42
#